data_851de264bf2088b815ea0799a64d97f6
#
_entry.id   851de264bf2088b815ea0799a64d97f6
#
_cell.length_a   1.000
_cell.length_b   1.000
_cell.length_c   1.000
_cell.angle_alpha   90.00
_cell.angle_beta   90.00
_cell.angle_gamma   90.00
#
_symmetry.space_group_name_H-M   'P 1'
#
loop_
_entity.id
_entity.type
_entity.pdbx_description
1 polymer ?
#
loop_
_entity_poly.entity_id
_entity_poly.type
_entity_poly.pdbx_seq_one_letter_code
_entity_poly.pdbx_strand_id
1 'polypeptide(L)'
;MPDFRLPRRLTALVVGCLAFLVVLGHARADERILNFGSTIVVAHDGTLTVTEKITVRAEGKNIKRGIYRDIPLTFQDANGREKKAGFELLEVLRDGSPEPHSVRRSGGGVRIYFGKEDVFLPTGTYTYTLSYETTRQIRFFDDHDEVYWNATGNEWVFPIDKAEARVIMPDGDKATRWTAFTGRYGSRESAVTVTPEDGGNSVLFKTTRGLGPQEGLTVVVAMPKGVVAPPTAEQEAAYFLMDYRAEIVGSLGVLLVLAYYLIAWWQVGRDPPKGVIFPRFKAPEGISPALANYVTNRGFGDGGWTALSAACLNLAVKGRLVLEAPGDTVTLVPKPDGNPKNAWDDPLPKGEAAVNRWLRSRGSPLTISKDNGKSVQALGSKFRSAIEDENRTRYFKKNWGYVIPGAILSALAAIALVVFGNLSDDQIALFMPVLFIGVFVTVFSVNFGKLFRRSGNIFAKIAAIFMIFGFGMSILVSAVPLLFSGGFGIPLLPALAVALVATNLLFYYLLGAPTVAGRQVLDEIEGLKLYLTVAEKDRMNMEGAPAMSPSHFETLLPYAVALGVEKPWANAFQAWLLTAAGAAVAASYAPAWYSGHVFDAHNIAGSMNDVTSAMAGTFSTSLPAPKSSSSGFSGGGGFSGGGGGGGGGGGW
;
A
#
# COMPACT_ATOMS: atom_id res chain seq x y z
N MET A 1 45.61 46.18 53.53
CA MET A 1 45.30 46.03 52.08
C MET A 1 44.99 47.42 51.56
N PRO A 2 45.75 47.99 50.65
CA PRO A 2 45.51 49.34 50.16
C PRO A 2 44.39 49.30 49.08
N ASP A 3 43.37 50.16 49.30
CA ASP A 3 42.30 50.41 48.36
C ASP A 3 42.81 51.08 47.09
N PHE A 4 42.86 50.30 46.00
CA PHE A 4 43.23 50.80 44.68
C PHE A 4 41.96 51.42 44.03
N ARG A 5 41.73 52.73 44.28
CA ARG A 5 40.70 53.51 43.58
C ARG A 5 41.34 54.06 42.31
N LEU A 6 40.88 53.49 41.16
CA LEU A 6 41.22 54.05 39.85
C LEU A 6 40.78 55.53 39.78
N PRO A 7 41.59 56.40 39.21
CA PRO A 7 41.22 57.81 39.06
C PRO A 7 40.01 57.94 38.14
N ARG A 8 39.00 58.70 38.58
CA ARG A 8 37.67 58.92 37.87
C ARG A 8 37.81 59.26 36.38
N ARG A 9 38.95 59.83 35.95
CA ARG A 9 39.21 60.14 34.52
C ARG A 9 39.55 58.88 33.69
N LEU A 10 40.16 57.88 34.28
CA LEU A 10 40.46 56.60 33.61
C LEU A 10 39.22 55.74 33.47
N THR A 11 38.35 55.75 34.48
CA THR A 11 37.02 55.08 34.43
C THR A 11 36.10 55.71 33.37
N ALA A 12 36.09 57.04 33.25
CA ALA A 12 35.34 57.74 32.23
C ALA A 12 35.85 57.44 30.79
N LEU A 13 37.17 57.31 30.64
CA LEU A 13 37.76 56.97 29.33
C LEU A 13 37.51 55.50 28.93
N VAL A 14 37.60 54.59 29.90
CA VAL A 14 37.28 53.16 29.67
C VAL A 14 35.76 52.97 29.37
N VAL A 15 34.89 53.65 30.09
CA VAL A 15 33.43 53.64 29.81
C VAL A 15 33.14 54.30 28.48
N GLY A 16 33.84 55.40 28.11
CA GLY A 16 33.71 56.03 26.80
C GLY A 16 34.20 55.15 25.65
N CYS A 17 35.33 54.45 25.82
CA CYS A 17 35.80 53.46 24.84
C CYS A 17 34.89 52.22 24.72
N LEU A 18 34.37 51.73 25.85
CA LEU A 18 33.38 50.64 25.86
C LEU A 18 32.05 51.10 25.22
N ALA A 19 31.56 52.28 25.48
CA ALA A 19 30.38 52.87 24.86
C ALA A 19 30.62 53.09 23.34
N PHE A 20 31.81 53.52 22.94
CA PHE A 20 32.17 53.67 21.52
C PHE A 20 32.33 52.31 20.82
N LEU A 21 32.82 51.27 21.48
CA LEU A 21 32.83 49.88 21.00
C LEU A 21 31.43 49.26 20.91
N VAL A 22 30.51 49.65 21.78
CA VAL A 22 29.09 49.22 21.73
C VAL A 22 28.32 49.97 20.60
N VAL A 23 28.72 51.22 20.28
CA VAL A 23 28.14 52.01 19.17
C VAL A 23 28.72 51.59 17.81
N LEU A 24 29.87 50.93 17.78
CA LEU A 24 30.29 50.11 16.63
C LEU A 24 29.44 48.84 16.54
N GLY A 25 28.15 48.97 16.93
CA GLY A 25 27.11 47.99 16.70
C GLY A 25 27.20 47.60 15.23
N HIS A 26 27.48 46.36 15.03
CA HIS A 26 27.58 45.66 13.79
C HIS A 26 26.51 46.18 12.84
N ALA A 27 26.86 47.00 11.86
CA ALA A 27 26.07 47.16 10.65
C ALA A 27 26.02 45.75 10.01
N ARG A 28 25.14 44.90 10.52
CA ARG A 28 24.86 43.63 9.90
C ARG A 28 24.25 43.97 8.53
N ALA A 29 25.10 44.01 7.54
CA ALA A 29 24.63 43.99 6.19
C ALA A 29 23.95 42.63 6.02
N ASP A 30 22.63 42.62 5.99
CA ASP A 30 21.87 41.39 5.76
C ASP A 30 21.77 41.15 4.25
N GLU A 31 21.94 39.90 3.84
CA GLU A 31 21.72 39.48 2.46
C GLU A 31 20.28 39.78 2.05
N ARG A 32 20.13 40.46 0.92
CA ARG A 32 18.84 40.94 0.41
C ARG A 32 18.82 41.17 -1.08
N ILE A 33 17.65 41.28 -1.64
CA ILE A 33 17.43 41.73 -3.01
C ILE A 33 17.27 43.27 -2.97
N LEU A 34 18.22 43.98 -3.58
CA LEU A 34 18.21 45.44 -3.61
C LEU A 34 17.19 45.94 -4.64
N ASN A 35 17.09 45.26 -5.78
CA ASN A 35 16.13 45.55 -6.83
C ASN A 35 15.69 44.28 -7.53
N PHE A 36 14.40 44.15 -7.79
CA PHE A 36 13.78 43.09 -8.58
C PHE A 36 12.96 43.72 -9.70
N GLY A 37 13.43 43.62 -10.93
CA GLY A 37 12.71 44.08 -12.12
C GLY A 37 12.22 42.88 -12.93
N SER A 38 10.95 42.86 -13.29
CA SER A 38 10.34 41.85 -14.17
C SER A 38 9.71 42.52 -15.38
N THR A 39 10.14 42.16 -16.56
CA THR A 39 9.53 42.61 -17.83
C THR A 39 8.81 41.43 -18.47
N ILE A 40 7.52 41.57 -18.69
CA ILE A 40 6.62 40.56 -19.23
C ILE A 40 6.12 41.07 -20.60
N VAL A 41 6.55 40.44 -21.67
CA VAL A 41 6.11 40.74 -23.04
C VAL A 41 5.06 39.71 -23.43
N VAL A 42 3.88 40.18 -23.81
CA VAL A 42 2.75 39.34 -24.24
C VAL A 42 2.80 39.24 -25.78
N ALA A 43 2.79 38.02 -26.28
CA ALA A 43 2.67 37.76 -27.72
C ALA A 43 1.21 37.48 -28.11
N HIS A 44 0.86 37.69 -29.41
CA HIS A 44 -0.49 37.43 -29.93
C HIS A 44 -0.95 35.97 -29.81
N ASP A 45 -0.03 35.01 -29.72
CA ASP A 45 -0.33 33.59 -29.50
C ASP A 45 -0.50 33.20 -28.00
N GLY A 46 -0.38 34.20 -27.11
CA GLY A 46 -0.50 34.00 -25.66
C GLY A 46 0.78 33.53 -24.97
N THR A 47 1.89 33.45 -25.71
CA THR A 47 3.21 33.21 -25.11
C THR A 47 3.65 34.45 -24.33
N LEU A 48 4.18 34.27 -23.14
CA LEU A 48 4.81 35.32 -22.35
C LEU A 48 6.32 35.15 -22.40
N THR A 49 7.05 36.16 -22.87
CA THR A 49 8.49 36.25 -22.68
C THR A 49 8.78 37.09 -21.44
N VAL A 50 9.37 36.46 -20.44
CA VAL A 50 9.65 37.10 -19.15
C VAL A 50 11.14 37.27 -18.96
N THR A 51 11.55 38.51 -18.62
CA THR A 51 12.92 38.84 -18.26
C THR A 51 12.96 39.40 -16.86
N GLU A 52 13.60 38.68 -15.94
CA GLU A 52 13.81 39.08 -14.57
C GLU A 52 15.23 39.61 -14.34
N LYS A 53 15.37 40.80 -13.75
CA LYS A 53 16.66 41.36 -13.31
C LYS A 53 16.69 41.48 -11.81
N ILE A 54 17.52 40.66 -11.16
CA ILE A 54 17.55 40.48 -9.70
C ILE A 54 18.90 40.95 -9.18
N THR A 55 18.95 42.14 -8.58
CA THR A 55 20.15 42.68 -7.97
C THR A 55 20.21 42.31 -6.50
N VAL A 56 21.20 41.53 -6.10
CA VAL A 56 21.36 41.02 -4.74
C VAL A 56 22.64 41.52 -4.08
N ARG A 57 22.61 41.64 -2.74
CA ARG A 57 23.79 41.79 -1.91
C ARG A 57 24.17 40.42 -1.35
N ALA A 58 25.34 39.90 -1.69
CA ALA A 58 25.89 38.65 -1.20
C ALA A 58 26.94 38.93 -0.10
N GLU A 59 26.74 38.35 1.08
CA GLU A 59 27.65 38.43 2.25
C GLU A 59 28.33 37.09 2.53
N GLY A 60 28.11 36.09 1.69
CA GLY A 60 28.68 34.74 1.84
C GLY A 60 28.07 33.90 2.97
N LYS A 61 26.91 34.29 3.50
CA LYS A 61 26.18 33.54 4.54
C LYS A 61 25.24 32.51 3.93
N ASN A 62 24.23 32.98 3.20
CA ASN A 62 23.27 32.18 2.45
C ASN A 62 23.61 32.18 0.97
N ILE A 63 24.02 33.33 0.41
CA ILE A 63 24.46 33.47 -0.99
C ILE A 63 25.97 33.17 -1.04
N LYS A 64 26.31 31.86 -1.15
CA LYS A 64 27.69 31.38 -1.15
C LYS A 64 28.24 31.12 -2.53
N ARG A 65 27.41 30.63 -3.46
CA ARG A 65 27.76 30.28 -4.84
C ARG A 65 26.96 31.05 -5.85
N GLY A 66 25.82 31.59 -5.44
CA GLY A 66 24.87 32.32 -6.24
C GLY A 66 23.47 32.27 -5.62
N ILE A 67 22.49 32.60 -6.42
CA ILE A 67 21.08 32.48 -6.05
C ILE A 67 20.44 31.30 -6.78
N TYR A 68 19.28 30.86 -6.31
CA TYR A 68 18.38 30.02 -7.08
C TYR A 68 17.04 30.72 -7.26
N ARG A 69 16.35 30.39 -8.36
CA ARG A 69 15.02 30.87 -8.69
C ARG A 69 14.08 29.68 -8.91
N ASP A 70 13.00 29.65 -8.16
CA ASP A 70 11.92 28.66 -8.32
C ASP A 70 10.80 29.27 -9.17
N ILE A 71 10.39 28.60 -10.22
CA ILE A 71 9.27 28.98 -11.08
C ILE A 71 8.28 27.83 -11.10
N PRO A 72 7.08 28.02 -10.51
CA PRO A 72 6.02 27.00 -10.57
C PRO A 72 5.50 26.89 -12.00
N LEU A 73 5.34 25.66 -12.48
CA LEU A 73 4.76 25.35 -13.78
C LEU A 73 3.37 24.73 -13.68
N THR A 74 2.87 24.50 -12.45
CA THR A 74 1.51 24.05 -12.17
C THR A 74 0.74 25.17 -11.50
N PHE A 75 -0.48 25.40 -11.95
CA PHE A 75 -1.38 26.41 -11.40
C PHE A 75 -2.83 25.94 -11.48
N GLN A 76 -3.70 26.53 -10.66
CA GLN A 76 -5.13 26.22 -10.70
C GLN A 76 -5.85 27.25 -11.61
N ASP A 77 -6.70 26.75 -12.51
CA ASP A 77 -7.60 27.59 -13.29
C ASP A 77 -8.75 28.15 -12.42
N ALA A 78 -9.58 29.01 -13.01
CA ALA A 78 -10.75 29.59 -12.32
C ALA A 78 -11.73 28.54 -11.76
N ASN A 79 -11.70 27.32 -12.27
CA ASN A 79 -12.52 26.19 -11.82
C ASN A 79 -11.81 25.29 -10.81
N GLY A 80 -10.62 25.68 -10.33
CA GLY A 80 -9.81 24.91 -9.39
C GLY A 80 -9.13 23.67 -10.01
N ARG A 81 -9.08 23.57 -11.34
CA ARG A 81 -8.41 22.45 -12.02
C ARG A 81 -6.93 22.77 -12.21
N GLU A 82 -6.08 21.80 -11.88
CA GLU A 82 -4.63 21.93 -12.09
C GLU A 82 -4.32 21.93 -13.59
N LYS A 83 -3.51 22.91 -14.02
CA LYS A 83 -3.00 23.07 -15.37
C LYS A 83 -1.48 23.19 -15.34
N LYS A 84 -0.85 22.74 -16.42
CA LYS A 84 0.62 22.80 -16.60
C LYS A 84 0.98 23.87 -17.61
N ALA A 85 1.85 24.82 -17.21
CA ALA A 85 2.42 25.82 -18.11
C ALA A 85 3.61 25.23 -18.91
N GLY A 86 3.81 25.72 -20.13
CA GLY A 86 5.06 25.52 -20.85
C GLY A 86 6.18 26.35 -20.22
N PHE A 87 7.42 25.91 -20.37
CA PHE A 87 8.59 26.64 -19.91
C PHE A 87 9.79 26.34 -20.82
N GLU A 88 10.42 27.40 -21.35
CA GLU A 88 11.66 27.36 -22.12
C GLU A 88 12.62 28.41 -21.57
N LEU A 89 13.81 27.99 -21.14
CA LEU A 89 14.86 28.89 -20.66
C LEU A 89 15.62 29.46 -21.85
N LEU A 90 15.65 30.78 -21.96
CA LEU A 90 16.33 31.49 -23.05
C LEU A 90 17.74 31.92 -22.66
N GLU A 91 17.89 32.61 -21.52
CA GLU A 91 19.16 33.23 -21.17
C GLU A 91 19.35 33.34 -19.65
N VAL A 92 20.59 33.17 -19.20
CA VAL A 92 21.01 33.38 -17.80
C VAL A 92 22.32 34.18 -17.80
N LEU A 93 22.28 35.39 -17.22
CA LEU A 93 23.44 36.28 -17.13
C LEU A 93 23.71 36.68 -15.67
N ARG A 94 24.99 37.02 -15.38
CA ARG A 94 25.40 37.76 -14.21
C ARG A 94 26.22 38.96 -14.62
N ASP A 95 25.79 40.13 -14.18
CA ASP A 95 26.41 41.42 -14.51
C ASP A 95 26.63 41.64 -16.03
N GLY A 96 25.64 41.14 -16.82
CA GLY A 96 25.63 41.23 -18.29
C GLY A 96 26.46 40.17 -19.02
N SER A 97 27.11 39.25 -18.32
CA SER A 97 27.89 38.16 -18.91
C SER A 97 27.20 36.81 -18.71
N PRO A 98 27.31 35.85 -19.64
CA PRO A 98 26.72 34.53 -19.50
C PRO A 98 27.13 33.85 -18.18
N GLU A 99 26.14 33.40 -17.40
CA GLU A 99 26.39 32.75 -16.13
C GLU A 99 26.19 31.23 -16.24
N PRO A 100 27.14 30.43 -15.74
CA PRO A 100 26.93 29.02 -15.58
C PRO A 100 25.72 28.76 -14.71
N HIS A 101 24.86 27.80 -15.09
CA HIS A 101 23.65 27.51 -14.37
C HIS A 101 23.29 26.04 -14.48
N SER A 102 22.41 25.56 -13.59
CA SER A 102 21.79 24.25 -13.69
C SER A 102 20.29 24.35 -13.45
N VAL A 103 19.53 23.54 -14.18
CA VAL A 103 18.06 23.50 -14.12
C VAL A 103 17.64 22.16 -13.54
N ARG A 104 16.87 22.19 -12.46
CA ARG A 104 16.26 21.00 -11.87
C ARG A 104 14.74 21.13 -11.90
N ARG A 105 14.05 20.08 -12.33
CA ARG A 105 12.58 20.02 -12.30
C ARG A 105 12.18 19.28 -11.02
N SER A 106 11.34 19.90 -10.20
CA SER A 106 10.89 19.36 -8.93
C SER A 106 9.57 20.01 -8.52
N GLY A 107 8.69 19.27 -7.85
CA GLY A 107 7.49 19.82 -7.23
C GLY A 107 6.52 20.52 -8.18
N GLY A 108 6.43 20.09 -9.44
CA GLY A 108 5.56 20.77 -10.43
C GLY A 108 6.11 22.10 -10.93
N GLY A 109 7.40 22.40 -10.70
CA GLY A 109 8.10 23.60 -11.17
C GLY A 109 9.52 23.34 -11.67
N VAL A 110 10.24 24.42 -11.92
CA VAL A 110 11.67 24.39 -12.23
C VAL A 110 12.42 25.22 -11.20
N ARG A 111 13.58 24.73 -10.76
CA ARG A 111 14.56 25.47 -9.98
C ARG A 111 15.79 25.71 -10.84
N ILE A 112 16.17 26.96 -10.98
CA ILE A 112 17.34 27.40 -11.73
C ILE A 112 18.37 27.87 -10.70
N TYR A 113 19.52 27.20 -10.66
CA TYR A 113 20.66 27.59 -9.85
C TYR A 113 21.61 28.43 -10.69
N PHE A 114 21.98 29.63 -10.24
CA PHE A 114 22.95 30.50 -10.86
C PHE A 114 24.32 30.30 -10.21
N GLY A 115 25.34 30.03 -11.01
CA GLY A 115 26.70 29.73 -10.54
C GLY A 115 27.09 28.26 -10.73
N LYS A 116 28.26 27.91 -10.21
CA LYS A 116 28.81 26.54 -10.18
C LYS A 116 28.92 26.01 -8.78
N GLU A 117 28.72 24.71 -8.61
CA GLU A 117 28.76 24.03 -7.30
C GLU A 117 30.11 24.13 -6.60
N ASP A 118 31.20 24.19 -7.35
CA ASP A 118 32.58 24.22 -6.87
C ASP A 118 33.17 25.65 -6.78
N VAL A 119 32.42 26.70 -7.13
CA VAL A 119 32.89 28.10 -7.16
C VAL A 119 32.16 28.95 -6.12
N PHE A 120 32.90 29.47 -5.14
CA PHE A 120 32.36 30.43 -4.20
C PHE A 120 32.30 31.84 -4.79
N LEU A 121 31.18 32.51 -4.55
CA LEU A 121 30.96 33.89 -4.95
C LEU A 121 31.61 34.82 -3.90
N PRO A 122 32.49 35.77 -4.28
CA PRO A 122 32.96 36.81 -3.35
C PRO A 122 31.81 37.65 -2.80
N THR A 123 32.03 38.27 -1.62
CA THR A 123 31.05 39.23 -1.10
C THR A 123 30.95 40.45 -2.02
N GLY A 124 29.73 40.91 -2.28
CA GLY A 124 29.51 42.00 -3.24
C GLY A 124 28.05 42.15 -3.64
N THR A 125 27.84 43.04 -4.58
CA THR A 125 26.54 43.25 -5.25
C THR A 125 26.58 42.68 -6.67
N TYR A 126 25.61 41.86 -7.01
CA TYR A 126 25.53 41.17 -8.29
C TYR A 126 24.14 41.33 -8.90
N THR A 127 24.05 41.45 -10.21
CA THR A 127 22.79 41.51 -10.95
C THR A 127 22.65 40.26 -11.81
N TYR A 128 21.70 39.41 -11.46
CA TYR A 128 21.33 38.25 -12.26
C TYR A 128 20.22 38.61 -13.23
N THR A 129 20.36 38.21 -14.50
CA THR A 129 19.29 38.31 -15.51
C THR A 129 18.87 36.92 -15.91
N LEU A 130 17.57 36.67 -15.86
CA LEU A 130 16.93 35.41 -16.26
C LEU A 130 15.88 35.75 -17.32
N SER A 131 15.99 35.16 -18.50
CA SER A 131 14.97 35.28 -19.55
C SER A 131 14.41 33.91 -19.91
N TYR A 132 13.09 33.79 -19.99
CA TYR A 132 12.40 32.57 -20.35
C TYR A 132 11.06 32.83 -21.01
N GLU A 133 10.57 31.83 -21.74
CA GLU A 133 9.22 31.80 -22.28
C GLU A 133 8.33 30.89 -21.48
N THR A 134 7.06 31.28 -21.34
CA THR A 134 6.02 30.46 -20.70
C THR A 134 4.70 30.61 -21.47
N THR A 135 3.93 29.53 -21.51
CA THR A 135 2.65 29.48 -22.21
C THR A 135 1.50 29.21 -21.27
N ARG A 136 0.25 29.41 -21.73
CA ARG A 136 -0.99 29.13 -20.95
C ARG A 136 -1.17 30.00 -19.72
N GLN A 137 -0.63 31.22 -19.72
CA GLN A 137 -0.70 32.16 -18.60
C GLN A 137 -1.79 33.25 -18.79
N ILE A 138 -2.42 33.29 -19.97
CA ILE A 138 -3.52 34.21 -20.27
C ILE A 138 -4.83 33.61 -19.73
N ARG A 139 -5.62 34.43 -19.03
CA ARG A 139 -6.98 34.09 -18.61
C ARG A 139 -7.96 34.69 -19.60
N PHE A 140 -8.81 33.82 -20.18
CA PHE A 140 -9.84 34.20 -21.15
C PHE A 140 -11.19 34.29 -20.44
N PHE A 141 -11.75 35.52 -20.32
CA PHE A 141 -13.08 35.78 -19.82
C PHE A 141 -14.04 36.09 -20.98
N ASP A 142 -15.31 36.25 -20.72
CA ASP A 142 -16.30 36.52 -21.78
C ASP A 142 -16.14 37.92 -22.36
N ASP A 143 -15.79 38.93 -21.57
CA ASP A 143 -15.71 40.35 -21.93
C ASP A 143 -14.29 40.87 -22.14
N HIS A 144 -13.25 40.17 -21.65
CA HIS A 144 -11.86 40.57 -21.74
C HIS A 144 -10.93 39.37 -21.60
N ASP A 145 -9.66 39.58 -21.87
CA ASP A 145 -8.58 38.66 -21.54
C ASP A 145 -7.63 39.33 -20.54
N GLU A 146 -6.95 38.58 -19.69
CA GLU A 146 -6.06 39.15 -18.69
C GLU A 146 -4.76 38.36 -18.52
N VAL A 147 -3.69 39.06 -18.26
CA VAL A 147 -2.46 38.55 -17.64
C VAL A 147 -2.60 38.72 -16.14
N TYR A 148 -2.62 37.61 -15.40
CA TYR A 148 -2.55 37.63 -13.96
C TYR A 148 -1.22 36.99 -13.55
N TRP A 149 -0.24 37.85 -13.19
CA TRP A 149 1.14 37.43 -13.05
C TRP A 149 1.75 37.82 -11.70
N ASN A 150 2.27 36.81 -10.97
CA ASN A 150 3.06 37.07 -9.76
C ASN A 150 4.51 37.35 -10.17
N ALA A 151 4.84 38.64 -10.33
CA ALA A 151 6.06 39.09 -10.95
C ALA A 151 7.33 38.77 -10.18
N THR A 152 7.28 38.81 -8.84
CA THR A 152 8.44 38.47 -8.00
C THR A 152 8.38 37.06 -7.45
N GLY A 153 7.18 36.50 -7.27
CA GLY A 153 6.94 35.34 -6.41
C GLY A 153 6.82 35.73 -4.93
N ASN A 154 6.21 34.84 -4.15
CA ASN A 154 5.97 35.04 -2.72
C ASN A 154 6.82 34.14 -1.81
N GLU A 155 7.80 33.42 -2.36
CA GLU A 155 8.58 32.43 -1.60
C GLU A 155 10.06 32.80 -1.48
N TRP A 156 10.40 34.06 -1.65
CA TRP A 156 11.74 34.56 -1.43
C TRP A 156 12.10 34.53 0.05
N VAL A 157 13.26 33.96 0.38
CA VAL A 157 13.80 33.98 1.75
C VAL A 157 14.40 35.32 2.12
N PHE A 158 14.72 36.16 1.12
CA PHE A 158 15.30 37.49 1.29
C PHE A 158 14.24 38.59 1.16
N PRO A 159 14.35 39.68 1.91
CA PRO A 159 13.55 40.88 1.66
C PRO A 159 13.95 41.52 0.34
N ILE A 160 13.01 42.20 -0.32
CA ILE A 160 13.18 42.93 -1.56
C ILE A 160 13.00 44.41 -1.26
N ASP A 161 14.06 45.19 -1.44
CA ASP A 161 14.00 46.63 -1.12
C ASP A 161 13.15 47.41 -2.12
N LYS A 162 13.24 47.05 -3.41
CA LYS A 162 12.45 47.65 -4.51
C LYS A 162 12.02 46.55 -5.47
N ALA A 163 10.74 46.55 -5.87
CA ALA A 163 10.25 45.68 -6.92
C ALA A 163 9.52 46.50 -8.00
N GLU A 164 9.76 46.16 -9.25
CA GLU A 164 9.01 46.69 -10.38
C GLU A 164 8.63 45.60 -11.36
N ALA A 165 7.47 45.76 -11.99
CA ALA A 165 7.01 44.87 -13.04
C ALA A 165 6.51 45.72 -14.22
N ARG A 166 6.90 45.34 -15.43
CA ARG A 166 6.45 45.98 -16.68
C ARG A 166 5.74 44.92 -17.52
N VAL A 167 4.49 45.16 -17.85
CA VAL A 167 3.73 44.32 -18.79
C VAL A 167 3.61 45.06 -20.09
N ILE A 168 4.05 44.45 -21.17
CA ILE A 168 4.06 45.02 -22.54
C ILE A 168 3.04 44.20 -23.34
N MET A 169 2.05 44.89 -23.91
CA MET A 169 1.05 44.30 -24.79
C MET A 169 1.67 44.04 -26.19
N PRO A 170 1.08 43.18 -27.02
CA PRO A 170 1.45 43.05 -28.41
C PRO A 170 1.42 44.39 -29.15
N ASP A 171 2.22 44.51 -30.22
CA ASP A 171 2.36 45.75 -30.95
C ASP A 171 1.03 46.32 -31.44
N GLY A 172 0.78 47.61 -31.09
CA GLY A 172 -0.43 48.34 -31.46
C GLY A 172 -1.63 48.17 -30.50
N ASP A 173 -1.56 47.22 -29.58
CA ASP A 173 -2.63 46.96 -28.64
C ASP A 173 -2.43 47.70 -27.31
N LYS A 174 -3.53 47.86 -26.54
CA LYS A 174 -3.51 48.63 -25.31
C LYS A 174 -4.18 47.89 -24.16
N ALA A 175 -3.58 48.03 -23.00
CA ALA A 175 -4.21 47.63 -21.76
C ALA A 175 -5.48 48.48 -21.46
N THR A 176 -6.55 47.85 -21.03
CA THR A 176 -7.84 48.52 -20.70
C THR A 176 -8.02 48.74 -19.22
N ARG A 177 -7.59 47.79 -18.39
CA ARG A 177 -7.68 47.83 -16.94
C ARG A 177 -6.43 47.22 -16.35
N TRP A 178 -6.05 47.68 -15.13
CA TRP A 178 -4.92 47.13 -14.42
C TRP A 178 -5.12 47.24 -12.90
N THR A 179 -4.54 46.31 -12.16
CA THR A 179 -4.43 46.34 -10.70
C THR A 179 -3.17 45.61 -10.26
N ALA A 180 -2.77 45.80 -9.01
CA ALA A 180 -1.65 45.08 -8.45
C ALA A 180 -1.86 44.78 -6.98
N PHE A 181 -1.22 43.73 -6.50
CA PHE A 181 -1.28 43.31 -5.09
C PHE A 181 0.14 43.11 -4.55
N THR A 182 0.34 43.47 -3.27
CA THR A 182 1.61 43.26 -2.56
C THR A 182 1.38 42.48 -1.28
N GLY A 183 2.44 41.84 -0.78
CA GLY A 183 2.42 41.13 0.50
C GLY A 183 2.49 39.61 0.38
N ARG A 184 2.15 38.93 1.45
CA ARG A 184 2.13 37.46 1.52
C ARG A 184 1.02 36.89 0.65
N TYR A 185 1.14 35.61 0.31
CA TYR A 185 0.10 34.90 -0.42
C TYR A 185 -1.29 35.14 0.20
N GLY A 186 -2.27 35.51 -0.64
CA GLY A 186 -3.64 35.86 -0.23
C GLY A 186 -3.83 37.30 0.27
N SER A 187 -2.78 38.12 0.35
CA SER A 187 -2.88 39.55 0.68
C SER A 187 -3.63 40.33 -0.41
N ARG A 188 -4.43 41.30 -0.02
CA ARG A 188 -5.13 42.26 -0.90
C ARG A 188 -4.55 43.67 -0.82
N GLU A 189 -3.40 43.83 -0.13
CA GLU A 189 -2.69 45.09 -0.08
C GLU A 189 -2.22 45.50 -1.47
N SER A 190 -2.26 46.79 -1.79
CA SER A 190 -1.78 47.34 -3.06
C SER A 190 -0.85 48.54 -2.81
N ALA A 191 0.34 48.26 -2.28
CA ALA A 191 1.36 49.29 -2.05
C ALA A 191 2.19 49.49 -3.36
N VAL A 192 1.52 49.96 -4.43
CA VAL A 192 2.06 50.04 -5.78
C VAL A 192 1.67 51.36 -6.44
N THR A 193 2.62 52.02 -7.13
CA THR A 193 2.35 53.06 -8.12
C THR A 193 2.25 52.42 -9.48
N VAL A 194 1.20 52.72 -10.24
CA VAL A 194 0.99 52.22 -11.60
C VAL A 194 1.08 53.33 -12.60
N THR A 195 1.87 53.15 -13.63
CA THR A 195 2.08 54.16 -14.68
C THR A 195 1.89 53.51 -16.06
N PRO A 196 0.83 53.83 -16.81
CA PRO A 196 0.73 53.43 -18.19
C PRO A 196 1.77 54.21 -19.00
N GLU A 197 2.46 53.51 -19.90
CA GLU A 197 3.49 54.03 -20.76
C GLU A 197 3.11 53.74 -22.22
N ASP A 198 3.78 54.40 -23.18
CA ASP A 198 3.63 54.19 -24.64
C ASP A 198 2.16 54.22 -25.10
N GLY A 199 1.40 55.19 -24.56
CA GLY A 199 -0.01 55.36 -24.91
C GLY A 199 -0.93 54.22 -24.45
N GLY A 200 -0.47 53.40 -23.49
CA GLY A 200 -1.19 52.25 -22.91
C GLY A 200 -0.75 50.88 -23.45
N ASN A 201 0.25 50.86 -24.37
CA ASN A 201 0.82 49.59 -24.83
C ASN A 201 1.66 48.92 -23.74
N SER A 202 2.22 49.67 -22.80
CA SER A 202 2.87 49.09 -21.63
C SER A 202 2.34 49.66 -20.32
N VAL A 203 2.41 48.87 -19.25
CA VAL A 203 2.00 49.27 -17.88
C VAL A 203 3.13 48.95 -16.92
N LEU A 204 3.64 49.99 -16.25
CA LEU A 204 4.71 49.86 -15.27
C LEU A 204 4.13 49.94 -13.85
N PHE A 205 4.48 48.95 -13.04
CA PHE A 205 4.13 48.82 -11.63
C PHE A 205 5.38 48.96 -10.77
N LYS A 206 5.36 49.82 -9.76
CA LYS A 206 6.49 50.02 -8.83
C LYS A 206 5.98 49.96 -7.39
N THR A 207 6.62 49.14 -6.56
CA THR A 207 6.28 49.08 -5.14
C THR A 207 6.62 50.43 -4.45
N THR A 208 5.74 50.86 -3.56
CA THR A 208 5.91 52.08 -2.74
C THR A 208 6.60 51.81 -1.41
N ARG A 209 6.74 50.54 -1.04
CA ARG A 209 7.50 50.04 0.11
C ARG A 209 8.33 48.82 -0.26
N GLY A 210 9.32 48.50 0.55
CA GLY A 210 10.02 47.21 0.48
C GLY A 210 9.08 46.04 0.80
N LEU A 211 9.38 44.88 0.23
CA LEU A 211 8.69 43.62 0.49
C LEU A 211 9.50 42.81 1.50
N GLY A 212 8.85 42.31 2.54
CA GLY A 212 9.48 41.40 3.53
C GLY A 212 9.71 40.00 2.95
N PRO A 213 10.41 39.14 3.69
CA PRO A 213 10.50 37.73 3.31
C PRO A 213 9.11 37.11 3.14
N GLN A 214 8.95 36.32 2.06
CA GLN A 214 7.68 35.69 1.68
C GLN A 214 6.58 36.69 1.26
N GLU A 215 6.94 37.93 0.95
CA GLU A 215 6.05 38.88 0.30
C GLU A 215 6.41 39.03 -1.17
N GLY A 216 5.42 39.29 -2.03
CA GLY A 216 5.60 39.42 -3.47
C GLY A 216 4.78 40.57 -4.06
N LEU A 217 5.07 40.83 -5.35
CA LEU A 217 4.34 41.75 -6.22
C LEU A 217 3.59 40.92 -7.28
N THR A 218 2.26 41.02 -7.29
CA THR A 218 1.38 40.41 -8.29
C THR A 218 0.74 41.52 -9.11
N VAL A 219 0.76 41.40 -10.42
CA VAL A 219 0.17 42.36 -11.36
C VAL A 219 -0.92 41.72 -12.19
N VAL A 220 -1.95 42.49 -12.49
CA VAL A 220 -3.08 42.08 -13.31
C VAL A 220 -3.26 43.14 -14.40
N VAL A 221 -3.25 42.74 -15.65
CA VAL A 221 -3.47 43.62 -16.78
C VAL A 221 -4.48 43.00 -17.73
N ALA A 222 -5.60 43.69 -17.92
CA ALA A 222 -6.66 43.27 -18.84
C ALA A 222 -6.50 43.94 -20.22
N MET A 223 -6.88 43.20 -21.23
CA MET A 223 -6.86 43.62 -22.63
C MET A 223 -8.20 43.27 -23.32
N PRO A 224 -8.55 43.94 -24.43
CA PRO A 224 -9.73 43.61 -25.21
C PRO A 224 -9.68 42.19 -25.77
N LYS A 225 -10.84 41.60 -26.02
CA LYS A 225 -10.93 40.30 -26.71
C LYS A 225 -10.32 40.40 -28.11
N GLY A 226 -9.60 39.35 -28.48
CA GLY A 226 -8.99 39.22 -29.81
C GLY A 226 -7.57 39.77 -29.93
N VAL A 227 -7.03 40.42 -28.87
CA VAL A 227 -5.61 40.79 -28.79
C VAL A 227 -4.74 39.54 -28.73
N VAL A 228 -5.17 38.56 -27.93
CA VAL A 228 -4.51 37.25 -27.86
C VAL A 228 -5.44 36.19 -28.43
N ALA A 229 -4.90 35.36 -29.31
CA ALA A 229 -5.63 34.25 -29.89
C ALA A 229 -5.92 33.17 -28.81
N PRO A 230 -7.19 32.75 -28.65
CA PRO A 230 -7.48 31.59 -27.76
C PRO A 230 -6.87 30.32 -28.33
N PRO A 231 -6.58 29.32 -27.49
CA PRO A 231 -6.05 28.05 -27.96
C PRO A 231 -6.96 27.38 -28.99
N THR A 232 -6.39 26.83 -30.04
CA THR A 232 -7.12 26.04 -31.05
C THR A 232 -7.59 24.69 -30.43
N ALA A 233 -8.56 24.05 -31.06
CA ALA A 233 -9.04 22.73 -30.60
C ALA A 233 -7.91 21.66 -30.57
N GLU A 234 -6.94 21.76 -31.48
CA GLU A 234 -5.76 20.89 -31.50
C GLU A 234 -4.84 21.17 -30.29
N GLN A 235 -4.60 22.46 -30.01
CA GLN A 235 -3.84 22.87 -28.82
C GLN A 235 -4.54 22.48 -27.52
N GLU A 236 -5.85 22.62 -27.43
CA GLU A 236 -6.63 22.18 -26.26
C GLU A 236 -6.52 20.66 -26.03
N ALA A 237 -6.61 19.85 -27.11
CA ALA A 237 -6.41 18.41 -27.02
C ALA A 237 -4.98 18.06 -26.57
N ALA A 238 -3.96 18.74 -27.09
CA ALA A 238 -2.57 18.56 -26.65
C ALA A 238 -2.39 18.96 -25.16
N TYR A 239 -3.00 20.06 -24.75
CA TYR A 239 -3.00 20.50 -23.37
C TYR A 239 -3.71 19.50 -22.44
N PHE A 240 -4.85 18.95 -22.84
CA PHE A 240 -5.54 17.92 -22.10
C PHE A 240 -4.65 16.67 -21.91
N LEU A 241 -3.98 16.22 -22.98
CA LEU A 241 -3.05 15.11 -22.89
C LEU A 241 -1.85 15.43 -21.98
N MET A 242 -1.37 16.66 -21.97
CA MET A 242 -0.26 17.11 -21.11
C MET A 242 -0.69 17.15 -19.63
N ASP A 243 -1.87 17.71 -19.35
CA ASP A 243 -2.38 17.87 -17.99
C ASP A 243 -2.71 16.51 -17.34
N TYR A 244 -3.39 15.61 -18.07
CA TYR A 244 -3.89 14.32 -17.57
C TYR A 244 -3.05 13.11 -18.00
N ARG A 245 -1.81 13.34 -18.42
CA ARG A 245 -0.93 12.29 -18.96
C ARG A 245 -0.72 11.13 -17.97
N ALA A 246 -0.51 11.46 -16.70
CA ALA A 246 -0.32 10.46 -15.65
C ALA A 246 -1.58 9.60 -15.43
N GLU A 247 -2.73 10.27 -15.37
CA GLU A 247 -4.03 9.62 -15.17
C GLU A 247 -4.40 8.73 -16.37
N ILE A 248 -4.12 9.17 -17.57
CA ILE A 248 -4.37 8.42 -18.81
C ILE A 248 -3.47 7.18 -18.86
N VAL A 249 -2.15 7.34 -18.66
CA VAL A 249 -1.21 6.21 -18.68
C VAL A 249 -1.52 5.22 -17.58
N GLY A 250 -1.80 5.70 -16.37
CA GLY A 250 -2.15 4.85 -15.23
C GLY A 250 -3.46 4.10 -15.43
N SER A 251 -4.51 4.77 -15.92
CA SER A 251 -5.81 4.14 -16.19
C SER A 251 -5.72 3.08 -17.29
N LEU A 252 -5.00 3.37 -18.39
CA LEU A 252 -4.75 2.38 -19.44
C LEU A 252 -3.98 1.17 -18.92
N GLY A 253 -2.99 1.38 -18.04
CA GLY A 253 -2.25 0.31 -17.38
C GLY A 253 -3.16 -0.59 -16.54
N VAL A 254 -4.01 0.00 -15.69
CA VAL A 254 -4.97 -0.76 -14.87
C VAL A 254 -5.97 -1.53 -15.74
N LEU A 255 -6.51 -0.90 -16.77
CA LEU A 255 -7.46 -1.55 -17.69
C LEU A 255 -6.82 -2.73 -18.42
N LEU A 256 -5.57 -2.60 -18.86
CA LEU A 256 -4.83 -3.67 -19.53
C LEU A 256 -4.61 -4.87 -18.59
N VAL A 257 -4.20 -4.61 -17.33
CA VAL A 257 -4.01 -5.65 -16.31
C VAL A 257 -5.33 -6.33 -15.99
N LEU A 258 -6.40 -5.56 -15.82
CA LEU A 258 -7.74 -6.09 -15.54
C LEU A 258 -8.25 -6.95 -16.71
N ALA A 259 -8.10 -6.49 -17.94
CA ALA A 259 -8.48 -7.24 -19.14
C ALA A 259 -7.70 -8.57 -19.23
N TYR A 260 -6.38 -8.54 -18.99
CA TYR A 260 -5.57 -9.76 -18.95
C TYR A 260 -6.11 -10.76 -17.92
N TYR A 261 -6.36 -10.32 -16.70
CA TYR A 261 -6.84 -11.19 -15.65
C TYR A 261 -8.28 -11.70 -15.87
N LEU A 262 -9.14 -10.89 -16.45
CA LEU A 262 -10.50 -11.34 -16.83
C LEU A 262 -10.44 -12.43 -17.90
N ILE A 263 -9.61 -12.28 -18.92
CA ILE A 263 -9.39 -13.31 -19.95
C ILE A 263 -8.82 -14.58 -19.31
N ALA A 264 -7.78 -14.45 -18.46
CA ALA A 264 -7.18 -15.58 -17.77
C ALA A 264 -8.21 -16.30 -16.87
N TRP A 265 -9.03 -15.55 -16.13
CA TRP A 265 -10.08 -16.11 -15.30
C TRP A 265 -11.14 -16.83 -16.12
N TRP A 266 -11.55 -16.26 -17.24
CA TRP A 266 -12.48 -16.91 -18.15
C TRP A 266 -11.97 -18.25 -18.68
N GLN A 267 -10.66 -18.34 -18.97
CA GLN A 267 -10.04 -19.55 -19.53
C GLN A 267 -9.77 -20.63 -18.47
N VAL A 268 -9.29 -20.26 -17.30
CA VAL A 268 -8.74 -21.23 -16.34
C VAL A 268 -9.22 -21.05 -14.89
N GLY A 269 -9.88 -19.94 -14.56
CA GLY A 269 -10.31 -19.61 -13.20
C GLY A 269 -11.75 -19.98 -12.89
N ARG A 270 -12.55 -20.38 -13.89
CA ARG A 270 -13.96 -20.75 -13.69
C ARG A 270 -14.06 -22.16 -13.12
N ASP A 271 -14.82 -22.29 -12.03
CA ASP A 271 -15.13 -23.61 -11.46
C ASP A 271 -15.95 -24.43 -12.47
N PRO A 272 -15.68 -25.73 -12.62
CA PRO A 272 -16.54 -26.63 -13.35
C PRO A 272 -17.96 -26.64 -12.75
N PRO A 273 -19.02 -26.88 -13.56
CA PRO A 273 -20.38 -26.92 -13.07
C PRO A 273 -20.55 -27.97 -11.96
N LYS A 274 -21.34 -27.62 -10.93
CA LYS A 274 -21.68 -28.54 -9.86
C LYS A 274 -22.54 -29.68 -10.39
N GLY A 275 -22.23 -30.91 -9.94
CA GLY A 275 -23.07 -32.07 -10.14
C GLY A 275 -24.28 -32.08 -9.19
N VAL A 276 -25.11 -33.13 -9.31
CA VAL A 276 -26.21 -33.36 -8.37
C VAL A 276 -25.65 -33.92 -7.06
N ILE A 277 -25.91 -33.23 -5.95
CA ILE A 277 -25.49 -33.65 -4.62
C ILE A 277 -26.63 -34.47 -4.01
N PHE A 278 -26.36 -35.72 -3.64
CA PHE A 278 -27.26 -36.59 -2.91
C PHE A 278 -26.53 -37.24 -1.72
N PRO A 279 -27.23 -37.64 -0.64
CA PRO A 279 -26.59 -38.24 0.52
C PRO A 279 -25.82 -39.52 0.14
N ARG A 280 -24.54 -39.59 0.56
CA ARG A 280 -23.67 -40.76 0.34
C ARG A 280 -23.34 -41.42 1.64
N PHE A 281 -23.55 -42.74 1.70
CA PHE A 281 -23.39 -43.55 2.92
C PHE A 281 -21.98 -44.12 3.09
N LYS A 282 -21.12 -43.92 2.09
CA LYS A 282 -19.73 -44.35 2.07
C LYS A 282 -18.85 -43.22 1.63
N ALA A 283 -17.60 -43.23 2.08
CA ALA A 283 -16.59 -42.31 1.60
C ALA A 283 -16.34 -42.49 0.10
N PRO A 284 -15.98 -41.42 -0.63
CA PRO A 284 -15.58 -41.52 -2.04
C PRO A 284 -14.40 -42.46 -2.18
N GLU A 285 -14.38 -43.25 -3.26
CA GLU A 285 -13.34 -44.23 -3.51
C GLU A 285 -11.95 -43.58 -3.66
N GLY A 286 -10.95 -44.12 -2.99
CA GLY A 286 -9.58 -43.60 -3.01
C GLY A 286 -9.37 -42.27 -2.29
N ILE A 287 -10.38 -41.74 -1.60
CA ILE A 287 -10.29 -40.49 -0.83
C ILE A 287 -10.20 -40.79 0.65
N SER A 288 -9.03 -40.60 1.25
CA SER A 288 -8.85 -40.71 2.70
C SER A 288 -9.48 -39.53 3.47
N PRO A 289 -9.70 -39.65 4.78
CA PRO A 289 -10.19 -38.55 5.62
C PRO A 289 -9.31 -37.30 5.50
N ALA A 290 -7.99 -37.48 5.54
CA ALA A 290 -7.02 -36.40 5.38
C ALA A 290 -7.11 -35.73 4.01
N LEU A 291 -7.26 -36.53 2.95
CA LEU A 291 -7.44 -36.03 1.60
C LEU A 291 -8.80 -35.33 1.42
N ALA A 292 -9.87 -35.83 2.04
CA ALA A 292 -11.18 -35.18 2.03
C ALA A 292 -11.09 -33.76 2.62
N ASN A 293 -10.42 -33.58 3.77
CA ASN A 293 -10.15 -32.25 4.34
C ASN A 293 -9.36 -31.35 3.38
N TYR A 294 -8.28 -31.90 2.78
CA TYR A 294 -7.41 -31.17 1.87
C TYR A 294 -8.16 -30.71 0.62
N VAL A 295 -9.00 -31.55 0.02
CA VAL A 295 -9.79 -31.22 -1.17
C VAL A 295 -10.87 -30.19 -0.86
N THR A 296 -11.62 -30.37 0.25
CA THR A 296 -12.67 -29.46 0.68
C THR A 296 -12.14 -28.03 0.93
N ASN A 297 -10.95 -27.92 1.55
CA ASN A 297 -10.32 -26.63 1.85
C ASN A 297 -9.45 -26.08 0.70
N ARG A 298 -9.42 -26.73 -0.47
CA ARG A 298 -8.53 -26.38 -1.59
C ARG A 298 -7.06 -26.23 -1.15
N GLY A 299 -6.63 -27.12 -0.24
CA GLY A 299 -5.35 -27.10 0.47
C GLY A 299 -5.53 -27.32 1.97
N PHE A 300 -4.50 -27.08 2.76
CA PHE A 300 -4.61 -27.18 4.22
C PHE A 300 -5.16 -25.89 4.83
N GLY A 301 -6.37 -25.94 5.39
CA GLY A 301 -7.06 -24.78 5.97
C GLY A 301 -6.39 -24.23 7.22
N ASP A 302 -6.20 -25.08 8.25
CA ASP A 302 -5.66 -24.76 9.58
C ASP A 302 -4.17 -25.12 9.74
N GLY A 303 -3.44 -25.14 8.65
CA GLY A 303 -2.07 -25.65 8.59
C GLY A 303 -2.00 -27.17 8.53
N GLY A 304 -3.14 -27.84 8.30
CA GLY A 304 -3.26 -29.28 8.10
C GLY A 304 -3.41 -30.08 9.41
N TRP A 305 -3.66 -29.41 10.53
CA TRP A 305 -3.76 -30.11 11.82
C TRP A 305 -5.04 -30.91 11.96
N THR A 306 -6.17 -30.39 11.49
CA THR A 306 -7.43 -31.17 11.42
C THR A 306 -7.27 -32.38 10.49
N ALA A 307 -6.62 -32.21 9.33
CA ALA A 307 -6.34 -33.32 8.44
C ALA A 307 -5.42 -34.37 9.08
N LEU A 308 -4.38 -33.93 9.83
CA LEU A 308 -3.49 -34.84 10.56
C LEU A 308 -4.23 -35.56 11.69
N SER A 309 -5.12 -34.89 12.45
CA SER A 309 -5.95 -35.49 13.46
C SER A 309 -6.85 -36.57 12.88
N ALA A 310 -7.49 -36.29 11.76
CA ALA A 310 -8.31 -37.27 11.03
C ALA A 310 -7.47 -38.46 10.51
N ALA A 311 -6.24 -38.22 10.02
CA ALA A 311 -5.33 -39.28 9.61
C ALA A 311 -4.90 -40.16 10.80
N CYS A 312 -4.58 -39.58 11.96
CA CYS A 312 -4.25 -40.32 13.19
C CYS A 312 -5.43 -41.16 13.66
N LEU A 313 -6.63 -40.57 13.64
CA LEU A 313 -7.85 -41.30 14.02
C LEU A 313 -8.16 -42.45 13.03
N ASN A 314 -7.97 -42.23 11.72
CA ASN A 314 -8.13 -43.28 10.71
C ASN A 314 -7.13 -44.44 10.91
N LEU A 315 -5.88 -44.13 11.26
CA LEU A 315 -4.88 -45.13 11.61
C LEU A 315 -5.25 -45.88 12.90
N ALA A 316 -5.87 -45.18 13.89
CA ALA A 316 -6.30 -45.78 15.13
C ALA A 316 -7.48 -46.76 14.91
N VAL A 317 -8.51 -46.32 14.18
CA VAL A 317 -9.66 -47.18 13.81
C VAL A 317 -9.19 -48.39 12.99
N LYS A 318 -8.18 -48.23 12.11
CA LYS A 318 -7.54 -49.34 11.39
C LYS A 318 -6.58 -50.19 12.24
N GLY A 319 -6.47 -49.95 13.53
CA GLY A 319 -5.67 -50.73 14.47
C GLY A 319 -4.16 -50.56 14.32
N ARG A 320 -3.68 -49.53 13.65
CA ARG A 320 -2.24 -49.24 13.45
C ARG A 320 -1.63 -48.44 14.58
N LEU A 321 -2.43 -47.72 15.37
CA LEU A 321 -2.01 -47.02 16.59
C LEU A 321 -3.13 -46.99 17.62
N VAL A 322 -2.81 -46.61 18.87
CA VAL A 322 -3.76 -46.31 19.93
C VAL A 322 -3.62 -44.84 20.32
N LEU A 323 -4.74 -44.17 20.50
CA LEU A 323 -4.81 -42.81 21.05
C LEU A 323 -4.97 -42.95 22.58
N GLU A 324 -3.93 -42.57 23.33
CA GLU A 324 -3.99 -42.50 24.78
C GLU A 324 -4.23 -41.07 25.23
N ALA A 325 -5.34 -40.82 25.94
CA ALA A 325 -5.68 -39.49 26.42
C ALA A 325 -5.98 -39.56 27.95
N PRO A 326 -4.93 -39.62 28.79
CA PRO A 326 -5.11 -39.69 30.25
C PRO A 326 -5.53 -38.34 30.88
N GLY A 327 -5.65 -37.28 30.12
CA GLY A 327 -6.03 -35.93 30.53
C GLY A 327 -6.03 -34.98 29.32
N ASP A 328 -5.52 -33.76 29.50
CA ASP A 328 -5.49 -32.72 28.43
C ASP A 328 -4.46 -32.99 27.31
N THR A 329 -3.69 -34.06 27.40
CA THR A 329 -2.68 -34.43 26.40
C THR A 329 -3.05 -35.72 25.71
N VAL A 330 -2.73 -35.81 24.41
CA VAL A 330 -2.94 -37.01 23.60
C VAL A 330 -1.59 -37.60 23.22
N THR A 331 -1.44 -38.92 23.46
CA THR A 331 -0.25 -39.68 23.09
C THR A 331 -0.58 -40.64 21.95
N LEU A 332 0.21 -40.60 20.91
CA LEU A 332 0.13 -41.49 19.76
C LEU A 332 1.04 -42.70 20.01
N VAL A 333 0.45 -43.86 20.26
CA VAL A 333 1.16 -45.12 20.55
C VAL A 333 1.08 -46.03 19.31
N PRO A 334 2.17 -46.22 18.54
CA PRO A 334 2.16 -47.12 17.40
C PRO A 334 2.01 -48.59 17.84
N LYS A 335 1.07 -49.32 17.23
CA LYS A 335 0.97 -50.76 17.41
C LYS A 335 1.95 -51.51 16.49
N PRO A 336 2.56 -52.62 16.97
CA PRO A 336 3.32 -53.49 16.07
C PRO A 336 2.39 -54.07 14.98
N ASP A 337 2.95 -54.39 13.80
CA ASP A 337 2.15 -54.98 12.72
C ASP A 337 1.55 -56.32 13.21
N GLY A 338 0.22 -56.36 13.33
CA GLY A 338 -0.50 -57.61 13.47
C GLY A 338 -0.31 -58.46 12.24
N ASN A 339 -0.46 -59.80 12.40
CA ASN A 339 -0.29 -60.79 11.37
C ASN A 339 -0.88 -60.33 10.00
N PRO A 340 -0.07 -60.30 8.90
CA PRO A 340 -0.51 -59.77 7.60
C PRO A 340 -1.63 -60.57 6.89
N LYS A 341 -2.20 -61.56 7.55
CA LYS A 341 -3.29 -62.39 7.01
C LYS A 341 -4.72 -61.87 7.31
N ASN A 342 -4.90 -60.76 7.99
CA ASN A 342 -6.22 -60.20 8.26
C ASN A 342 -6.59 -59.09 7.25
N ALA A 343 -7.84 -59.03 6.87
CA ALA A 343 -8.51 -58.25 5.82
C ALA A 343 -8.28 -56.71 5.79
N TRP A 344 -7.24 -56.18 6.45
CA TRP A 344 -6.87 -54.79 6.57
C TRP A 344 -5.54 -54.46 5.82
N ASP A 345 -5.11 -55.35 4.92
CA ASP A 345 -3.89 -55.16 4.12
C ASP A 345 -4.10 -54.19 2.93
N ASP A 346 -5.13 -53.35 2.95
CA ASP A 346 -5.28 -52.26 2.02
C ASP A 346 -4.11 -51.29 2.18
N PRO A 347 -3.42 -50.93 1.09
CA PRO A 347 -2.31 -50.02 1.19
C PRO A 347 -2.77 -48.67 1.76
N LEU A 348 -2.13 -48.27 2.86
CA LEU A 348 -2.47 -47.00 3.52
C LEU A 348 -2.32 -45.84 2.53
N PRO A 349 -3.28 -44.89 2.54
CA PRO A 349 -3.13 -43.66 1.77
C PRO A 349 -1.81 -42.97 2.13
N LYS A 350 -1.21 -42.22 1.20
CA LYS A 350 0.17 -41.70 1.38
C LYS A 350 0.36 -40.82 2.60
N GLY A 351 -0.64 -40.01 2.96
CA GLY A 351 -0.60 -39.19 4.17
C GLY A 351 -0.53 -40.03 5.44
N GLU A 352 -1.43 -41.00 5.58
CA GLU A 352 -1.50 -41.94 6.69
C GLU A 352 -0.26 -42.86 6.74
N ALA A 353 0.23 -43.30 5.58
CA ALA A 353 1.46 -44.07 5.46
C ALA A 353 2.69 -43.28 5.94
N ALA A 354 2.76 -41.98 5.64
CA ALA A 354 3.82 -41.10 6.11
C ALA A 354 3.80 -40.94 7.63
N VAL A 355 2.60 -40.75 8.23
CA VAL A 355 2.43 -40.68 9.69
C VAL A 355 2.85 -41.98 10.34
N ASN A 356 2.33 -43.13 9.87
CA ASN A 356 2.63 -44.46 10.43
C ASN A 356 4.15 -44.77 10.35
N ARG A 357 4.77 -44.54 9.21
CA ARG A 357 6.21 -44.74 9.01
C ARG A 357 7.04 -43.88 9.96
N TRP A 358 6.66 -42.61 10.11
CA TRP A 358 7.38 -41.68 10.97
C TRP A 358 7.27 -42.08 12.45
N LEU A 359 6.07 -42.42 12.92
CA LEU A 359 5.86 -42.87 14.32
C LEU A 359 6.67 -44.15 14.60
N ARG A 360 6.68 -45.09 13.68
CA ARG A 360 7.45 -46.33 13.83
C ARG A 360 8.96 -46.08 13.81
N SER A 361 9.46 -45.22 12.95
CA SER A 361 10.89 -44.87 12.88
C SER A 361 11.38 -44.21 14.19
N ARG A 362 10.50 -43.62 14.96
CA ARG A 362 10.83 -43.03 16.24
C ARG A 362 11.06 -44.09 17.34
N GLY A 363 10.41 -45.24 17.24
CA GLY A 363 10.52 -46.34 18.23
C GLY A 363 9.92 -46.07 19.61
N SER A 364 9.25 -44.92 19.81
CA SER A 364 8.65 -44.49 21.05
C SER A 364 7.33 -43.75 20.82
N PRO A 365 6.37 -43.81 21.76
CA PRO A 365 5.14 -43.02 21.70
C PRO A 365 5.43 -41.53 21.56
N LEU A 366 4.52 -40.79 20.89
CA LEU A 366 4.60 -39.33 20.75
C LEU A 366 3.48 -38.68 21.55
N THR A 367 3.81 -38.08 22.69
CA THR A 367 2.88 -37.21 23.42
C THR A 367 2.85 -35.84 22.76
N ILE A 368 1.66 -35.36 22.38
CA ILE A 368 1.43 -34.06 21.78
C ILE A 368 1.47 -33.00 22.87
N SER A 369 2.61 -32.33 23.03
CA SER A 369 2.84 -31.30 24.06
C SER A 369 3.82 -30.25 23.54
N LYS A 370 3.96 -29.13 24.26
CA LYS A 370 4.95 -28.09 23.93
C LYS A 370 6.38 -28.61 24.01
N ASP A 371 6.67 -29.51 24.91
CA ASP A 371 8.01 -30.10 25.07
C ASP A 371 8.40 -30.94 23.85
N ASN A 372 7.43 -31.58 23.22
CA ASN A 372 7.60 -32.34 21.96
C ASN A 372 7.35 -31.52 20.70
N GLY A 373 7.24 -30.19 20.78
CA GLY A 373 6.83 -29.32 19.69
C GLY A 373 7.65 -29.47 18.41
N LYS A 374 8.97 -29.69 18.49
CA LYS A 374 9.82 -29.98 17.31
C LYS A 374 9.43 -31.29 16.62
N SER A 375 9.14 -32.34 17.40
CA SER A 375 8.72 -33.65 16.87
C SER A 375 7.35 -33.57 16.22
N VAL A 376 6.40 -32.85 16.86
CA VAL A 376 5.07 -32.58 16.31
C VAL A 376 5.16 -31.81 15.00
N GLN A 377 6.01 -30.79 14.95
CA GLN A 377 6.26 -30.03 13.71
C GLN A 377 6.85 -30.87 12.59
N ALA A 378 7.82 -31.76 12.91
CA ALA A 378 8.43 -32.67 11.96
C ALA A 378 7.43 -33.67 11.38
N LEU A 379 6.57 -34.28 12.25
CA LEU A 379 5.46 -35.14 11.85
C LEU A 379 4.51 -34.41 10.90
N GLY A 380 4.04 -33.21 11.31
CA GLY A 380 3.12 -32.40 10.51
C GLY A 380 3.72 -31.98 9.17
N SER A 381 5.02 -31.71 9.10
CA SER A 381 5.70 -31.38 7.86
C SER A 381 5.75 -32.57 6.89
N LYS A 382 6.14 -33.75 7.39
CA LYS A 382 6.18 -34.99 6.59
C LYS A 382 4.81 -35.39 6.07
N PHE A 383 3.80 -35.29 6.92
CA PHE A 383 2.41 -35.56 6.55
C PHE A 383 1.93 -34.62 5.43
N ARG A 384 2.11 -33.30 5.61
CA ARG A 384 1.69 -32.31 4.60
C ARG A 384 2.39 -32.52 3.26
N SER A 385 3.71 -32.72 3.28
CA SER A 385 4.46 -33.00 2.04
C SER A 385 3.92 -34.23 1.32
N ALA A 386 3.60 -35.30 2.04
CA ALA A 386 3.07 -36.53 1.44
C ALA A 386 1.71 -36.31 0.74
N ILE A 387 0.79 -35.55 1.38
CA ILE A 387 -0.51 -35.21 0.80
C ILE A 387 -0.35 -34.24 -0.39
N GLU A 388 0.50 -33.21 -0.24
CA GLU A 388 0.73 -32.20 -1.29
C GLU A 388 1.40 -32.83 -2.54
N ASP A 389 2.40 -33.66 -2.37
CA ASP A 389 3.12 -34.32 -3.45
C ASP A 389 2.23 -35.29 -4.24
N GLU A 390 1.35 -36.03 -3.51
CA GLU A 390 0.39 -36.94 -4.14
C GLU A 390 -0.66 -36.22 -4.97
N ASN A 391 -1.12 -35.05 -4.48
CA ASN A 391 -2.35 -34.41 -4.97
C ASN A 391 -2.10 -33.06 -5.65
N ARG A 392 -0.83 -32.67 -5.82
CA ARG A 392 -0.47 -31.46 -6.53
C ARG A 392 -1.10 -31.47 -7.93
N THR A 393 -1.93 -30.48 -8.24
CA THR A 393 -2.66 -30.29 -9.51
C THR A 393 -3.71 -31.34 -9.87
N ARG A 394 -3.92 -32.39 -9.08
CA ARG A 394 -4.93 -33.43 -9.36
C ARG A 394 -6.36 -32.91 -9.15
N TYR A 395 -6.63 -32.32 -7.99
CA TYR A 395 -7.97 -31.88 -7.59
C TYR A 395 -8.18 -30.37 -7.73
N PHE A 396 -7.15 -29.57 -7.66
CA PHE A 396 -7.21 -28.12 -7.88
C PHE A 396 -5.87 -27.58 -8.41
N LYS A 397 -5.98 -26.49 -9.20
CA LYS A 397 -4.83 -25.80 -9.81
C LYS A 397 -4.80 -24.37 -9.29
N LYS A 398 -3.62 -23.88 -8.89
CA LYS A 398 -3.40 -22.49 -8.50
C LYS A 398 -3.14 -21.56 -9.69
N ASN A 399 -2.99 -22.12 -10.89
CA ASN A 399 -2.80 -21.41 -12.15
C ASN A 399 -1.70 -20.32 -12.10
N TRP A 400 -0.58 -20.60 -11.41
CA TRP A 400 0.56 -19.69 -11.28
C TRP A 400 1.10 -19.18 -12.61
N GLY A 401 0.99 -19.99 -13.68
CA GLY A 401 1.36 -19.61 -15.04
C GLY A 401 0.58 -18.40 -15.59
N TYR A 402 -0.53 -18.02 -14.96
CA TYR A 402 -1.31 -16.82 -15.28
C TYR A 402 -1.15 -15.72 -14.20
N VAL A 403 -0.94 -16.08 -12.95
CA VAL A 403 -0.75 -15.11 -11.85
C VAL A 403 0.56 -14.35 -12.03
N ILE A 404 1.67 -15.07 -12.31
CA ILE A 404 2.99 -14.44 -12.45
C ILE A 404 3.05 -13.44 -13.62
N PRO A 405 2.63 -13.79 -14.85
CA PRO A 405 2.61 -12.80 -15.93
C PRO A 405 1.72 -11.59 -15.64
N GLY A 406 0.59 -11.77 -14.95
CA GLY A 406 -0.26 -10.66 -14.53
C GLY A 406 0.41 -9.72 -13.52
N ALA A 407 1.17 -10.28 -12.57
CA ALA A 407 1.99 -9.49 -11.64
C ALA A 407 3.13 -8.73 -12.36
N ILE A 408 3.78 -9.38 -13.33
CA ILE A 408 4.80 -8.73 -14.18
C ILE A 408 4.16 -7.59 -14.98
N LEU A 409 3.00 -7.82 -15.60
CA LEU A 409 2.27 -6.80 -16.35
C LEU A 409 1.89 -5.60 -15.46
N SER A 410 1.49 -5.86 -14.21
CA SER A 410 1.21 -4.82 -13.22
C SER A 410 2.46 -4.01 -12.87
N ALA A 411 3.61 -4.66 -12.71
CA ALA A 411 4.89 -3.99 -12.49
C ALA A 411 5.28 -3.12 -13.69
N LEU A 412 5.12 -3.65 -14.92
CA LEU A 412 5.37 -2.88 -16.15
C LEU A 412 4.44 -1.69 -16.30
N ALA A 413 3.15 -1.83 -15.93
CA ALA A 413 2.20 -0.72 -15.92
C ALA A 413 2.61 0.38 -14.91
N ALA A 414 3.07 0.00 -13.72
CA ALA A 414 3.58 0.94 -12.73
C ALA A 414 4.86 1.64 -13.20
N ILE A 415 5.79 0.91 -13.82
CA ILE A 415 7.01 1.48 -14.42
C ILE A 415 6.64 2.44 -15.57
N ALA A 416 5.72 2.03 -16.44
CA ALA A 416 5.25 2.88 -17.53
C ALA A 416 4.63 4.19 -17.02
N LEU A 417 3.87 4.14 -15.92
CA LEU A 417 3.33 5.33 -15.27
C LEU A 417 4.45 6.26 -14.78
N VAL A 418 5.48 5.74 -14.13
CA VAL A 418 6.61 6.55 -13.63
C VAL A 418 7.41 7.16 -14.79
N VAL A 419 7.69 6.38 -15.84
CA VAL A 419 8.51 6.83 -16.98
C VAL A 419 7.75 7.77 -17.91
N PHE A 420 6.51 7.43 -18.24
CA PHE A 420 5.73 8.15 -19.25
C PHE A 420 4.66 9.09 -18.66
N GLY A 421 4.33 8.97 -17.38
CA GLY A 421 3.31 9.79 -16.71
C GLY A 421 3.76 11.23 -16.47
N ASN A 422 5.06 11.52 -16.51
CA ASN A 422 5.62 12.83 -16.14
C ASN A 422 5.15 13.27 -14.75
N LEU A 423 5.30 12.36 -13.78
CA LEU A 423 4.88 12.57 -12.38
C LEU A 423 5.76 13.64 -11.72
N SER A 424 5.14 14.51 -10.93
CA SER A 424 5.87 15.37 -9.99
C SER A 424 6.46 14.56 -8.83
N ASP A 425 7.45 15.13 -8.13
CA ASP A 425 8.05 14.47 -6.97
C ASP A 425 7.00 14.17 -5.88
N ASP A 426 6.02 15.06 -5.67
CA ASP A 426 4.92 14.87 -4.74
C ASP A 426 3.99 13.72 -5.15
N GLN A 427 3.71 13.59 -6.45
CA GLN A 427 2.93 12.49 -6.99
C GLN A 427 3.67 11.16 -6.85
N ILE A 428 4.98 11.14 -7.08
CA ILE A 428 5.83 9.96 -6.85
C ILE A 428 5.86 9.61 -5.35
N ALA A 429 6.06 10.61 -4.49
CA ALA A 429 6.06 10.45 -3.04
C ALA A 429 4.74 9.90 -2.48
N LEU A 430 3.62 10.17 -3.15
CA LEU A 430 2.31 9.63 -2.81
C LEU A 430 2.06 8.24 -3.41
N PHE A 431 2.42 8.02 -4.68
CA PHE A 431 2.16 6.80 -5.42
C PHE A 431 3.01 5.61 -4.94
N MET A 432 4.32 5.82 -4.77
CA MET A 432 5.27 4.75 -4.45
C MET A 432 5.00 4.06 -3.11
N PRO A 433 4.77 4.77 -1.98
CA PRO A 433 4.43 4.12 -0.72
C PRO A 433 3.15 3.28 -0.81
N VAL A 434 2.11 3.77 -1.48
CA VAL A 434 0.85 3.03 -1.65
C VAL A 434 1.09 1.73 -2.42
N LEU A 435 1.90 1.77 -3.48
CA LEU A 435 2.27 0.59 -4.25
C LEU A 435 3.08 -0.41 -3.41
N PHE A 436 4.14 0.04 -2.71
CA PHE A 436 4.97 -0.81 -1.86
C PHE A 436 4.17 -1.47 -0.74
N ILE A 437 3.35 -0.69 -0.05
CA ILE A 437 2.52 -1.20 1.05
C ILE A 437 1.47 -2.17 0.51
N GLY A 438 0.87 -1.87 -0.64
CA GLY A 438 -0.07 -2.75 -1.30
C GLY A 438 0.55 -4.10 -1.67
N VAL A 439 1.75 -4.10 -2.25
CA VAL A 439 2.53 -5.32 -2.51
C VAL A 439 2.85 -6.06 -1.21
N PHE A 440 3.33 -5.35 -0.19
CA PHE A 440 3.64 -5.92 1.12
C PHE A 440 2.39 -6.56 1.75
N VAL A 441 1.25 -5.86 1.78
CA VAL A 441 -0.03 -6.37 2.28
C VAL A 441 -0.47 -7.60 1.50
N THR A 442 -0.27 -7.61 0.17
CA THR A 442 -0.61 -8.78 -0.67
C THR A 442 0.24 -9.99 -0.32
N VAL A 443 1.57 -9.84 -0.30
CA VAL A 443 2.52 -10.90 0.06
C VAL A 443 2.28 -11.38 1.50
N PHE A 444 2.02 -10.45 2.39
CA PHE A 444 1.71 -10.73 3.79
C PHE A 444 0.37 -11.45 3.93
N SER A 445 -0.70 -11.01 3.25
CA SER A 445 -2.02 -11.64 3.27
C SER A 445 -1.97 -13.08 2.75
N VAL A 446 -1.22 -13.32 1.68
CA VAL A 446 -1.03 -14.67 1.11
C VAL A 446 -0.28 -15.58 2.08
N ASN A 447 0.72 -15.08 2.78
CA ASN A 447 1.52 -15.87 3.72
C ASN A 447 0.89 -15.90 5.13
N PHE A 448 0.37 -14.79 5.61
CA PHE A 448 -0.27 -14.67 6.92
C PHE A 448 -1.69 -15.21 6.96
N GLY A 449 -2.41 -15.24 5.85
CA GLY A 449 -3.69 -15.95 5.76
C GLY A 449 -3.52 -17.42 6.15
N LYS A 450 -2.37 -18.02 5.82
CA LYS A 450 -1.96 -19.35 6.30
C LYS A 450 -1.62 -19.33 7.81
N LEU A 451 -0.98 -18.28 8.30
CA LEU A 451 -0.59 -18.14 9.70
C LEU A 451 -1.79 -17.79 10.60
N PHE A 452 -2.72 -16.94 10.15
CA PHE A 452 -3.98 -16.61 10.85
C PHE A 452 -4.88 -17.82 11.02
N ARG A 453 -4.93 -18.69 10.01
CA ARG A 453 -5.65 -19.98 10.11
C ARG A 453 -4.88 -20.99 10.96
N ARG A 454 -3.56 -20.81 11.10
CA ARG A 454 -2.64 -21.74 11.78
C ARG A 454 -2.51 -21.48 13.28
N SER A 455 -2.68 -20.25 13.74
CA SER A 455 -2.45 -19.87 15.14
C SER A 455 -3.75 -19.77 15.92
N GLY A 456 -3.94 -20.64 16.90
CA GLY A 456 -4.94 -20.48 17.97
C GLY A 456 -4.59 -19.34 18.95
N ASN A 457 -3.38 -18.75 18.84
CA ASN A 457 -2.90 -17.74 19.76
C ASN A 457 -3.47 -16.36 19.42
N ILE A 458 -4.31 -15.83 20.32
CA ILE A 458 -4.98 -14.54 20.18
C ILE A 458 -3.96 -13.38 20.09
N PHE A 459 -2.80 -13.48 20.75
CA PHE A 459 -1.73 -12.48 20.69
C PHE A 459 -1.09 -12.37 19.29
N ALA A 460 -0.92 -13.50 18.58
CA ALA A 460 -0.41 -13.47 17.20
C ALA A 460 -1.43 -12.83 16.25
N LYS A 461 -2.73 -13.03 16.48
CA LYS A 461 -3.82 -12.38 15.75
C LYS A 461 -3.85 -10.87 16.04
N ILE A 462 -3.74 -10.49 17.31
CA ILE A 462 -3.67 -9.09 17.75
C ILE A 462 -2.43 -8.42 17.17
N ALA A 463 -1.25 -9.03 17.26
CA ALA A 463 -0.02 -8.48 16.69
C ALA A 463 -0.10 -8.29 15.16
N ALA A 464 -0.74 -9.21 14.44
CA ALA A 464 -0.96 -9.07 13.01
C ALA A 464 -1.98 -7.97 12.69
N ILE A 465 -3.06 -7.83 13.48
CA ILE A 465 -4.01 -6.73 13.36
C ILE A 465 -3.32 -5.39 13.66
N PHE A 466 -2.50 -5.32 14.72
CA PHE A 466 -1.72 -4.12 15.05
C PHE A 466 -0.72 -3.76 13.95
N MET A 467 -0.08 -4.75 13.32
CA MET A 467 0.85 -4.52 12.21
C MET A 467 0.10 -3.98 10.97
N ILE A 468 -1.03 -4.59 10.60
CA ILE A 468 -1.89 -4.12 9.49
C ILE A 468 -2.46 -2.74 9.81
N PHE A 469 -2.91 -2.52 11.05
CA PHE A 469 -3.44 -1.24 11.50
C PHE A 469 -2.35 -0.16 11.60
N GLY A 470 -1.17 -0.49 12.11
CA GLY A 470 -0.02 0.44 12.20
C GLY A 470 0.48 0.87 10.81
N PHE A 471 0.59 -0.05 9.86
CA PHE A 471 0.90 0.28 8.47
C PHE A 471 -0.25 1.04 7.79
N GLY A 472 -1.50 0.60 7.97
CA GLY A 472 -2.68 1.31 7.47
C GLY A 472 -2.78 2.73 8.04
N MET A 473 -2.49 2.92 9.32
CA MET A 473 -2.47 4.22 9.99
C MET A 473 -1.31 5.09 9.52
N SER A 474 -0.13 4.52 9.24
CA SER A 474 1.00 5.25 8.64
C SER A 474 0.64 5.79 7.25
N ILE A 475 -0.07 5.01 6.44
CA ILE A 475 -0.61 5.47 5.15
C ILE A 475 -1.64 6.58 5.36
N LEU A 476 -2.57 6.37 6.29
CA LEU A 476 -3.63 7.35 6.59
C LEU A 476 -3.03 8.68 7.04
N VAL A 477 -2.07 8.64 7.97
CA VAL A 477 -1.38 9.83 8.48
C VAL A 477 -0.57 10.54 7.39
N SER A 478 0.02 9.81 6.44
CA SER A 478 0.74 10.40 5.31
C SER A 478 -0.20 10.91 4.21
N ALA A 479 -1.35 10.27 4.01
CA ALA A 479 -2.32 10.62 2.97
C ALA A 479 -3.36 11.66 3.42
N VAL A 480 -3.70 11.71 4.71
CA VAL A 480 -4.70 12.63 5.27
C VAL A 480 -4.38 14.11 5.01
N PRO A 481 -3.15 14.63 5.22
CA PRO A 481 -2.85 16.03 4.89
C PRO A 481 -3.03 16.33 3.41
N LEU A 482 -2.71 15.37 2.52
CA LEU A 482 -2.86 15.49 1.07
C LEU A 482 -4.32 15.36 0.61
N LEU A 483 -5.15 14.60 1.32
CA LEU A 483 -6.60 14.49 1.07
C LEU A 483 -7.34 15.78 1.47
N PHE A 484 -6.82 16.51 2.46
CA PHE A 484 -7.45 17.75 2.96
C PHE A 484 -6.87 19.03 2.33
N SER A 485 -5.71 18.97 1.67
CA SER A 485 -5.09 20.13 0.99
C SER A 485 -5.65 20.41 -0.40
N GLY A 486 -6.32 19.48 -1.02
CA GLY A 486 -6.96 19.67 -2.32
C GLY A 486 -8.39 19.17 -2.27
N GLY A 487 -9.37 20.04 -2.30
CA GLY A 487 -10.82 19.81 -2.27
C GLY A 487 -11.34 18.38 -2.43
N PHE A 488 -12.56 18.09 -2.03
CA PHE A 488 -13.20 16.78 -1.90
C PHE A 488 -13.05 15.81 -3.12
N GLY A 489 -11.83 15.33 -3.42
CA GLY A 489 -11.58 14.33 -4.45
C GLY A 489 -10.51 13.34 -4.01
N ILE A 490 -10.79 12.03 -4.12
CA ILE A 490 -9.75 11.00 -3.94
C ILE A 490 -8.72 11.20 -5.07
N PRO A 491 -7.43 11.47 -4.77
CA PRO A 491 -6.43 11.61 -5.81
C PRO A 491 -6.39 10.35 -6.68
N LEU A 492 -6.57 10.50 -7.99
CA LEU A 492 -6.74 9.36 -8.90
C LEU A 492 -5.51 8.44 -8.92
N LEU A 493 -4.30 8.99 -8.85
CA LEU A 493 -3.06 8.20 -8.88
C LEU A 493 -2.92 7.20 -7.73
N PRO A 494 -3.11 7.56 -6.45
CA PRO A 494 -3.17 6.57 -5.37
C PRO A 494 -4.28 5.54 -5.55
N ALA A 495 -5.44 5.96 -6.06
CA ALA A 495 -6.55 5.04 -6.35
C ALA A 495 -6.15 4.00 -7.42
N LEU A 496 -5.41 4.39 -8.46
CA LEU A 496 -4.87 3.48 -9.48
C LEU A 496 -3.86 2.49 -8.89
N ALA A 497 -2.99 2.94 -7.95
CA ALA A 497 -2.08 2.03 -7.25
C ALA A 497 -2.84 0.98 -6.43
N VAL A 498 -3.85 1.42 -5.68
CA VAL A 498 -4.74 0.51 -4.92
C VAL A 498 -5.47 -0.45 -5.86
N ALA A 499 -5.97 0.02 -7.01
CA ALA A 499 -6.66 -0.81 -8.00
C ALA A 499 -5.73 -1.90 -8.58
N LEU A 500 -4.47 -1.57 -8.91
CA LEU A 500 -3.47 -2.56 -9.35
C LEU A 500 -3.26 -3.65 -8.31
N VAL A 501 -3.04 -3.26 -7.04
CA VAL A 501 -2.82 -4.19 -5.94
C VAL A 501 -4.06 -5.05 -5.69
N ALA A 502 -5.25 -4.43 -5.62
CA ALA A 502 -6.51 -5.12 -5.39
C ALA A 502 -6.82 -6.12 -6.52
N THR A 503 -6.55 -5.75 -7.77
CA THR A 503 -6.71 -6.64 -8.93
C THR A 503 -5.80 -7.87 -8.80
N ASN A 504 -4.53 -7.71 -8.48
CA ASN A 504 -3.62 -8.84 -8.29
C ASN A 504 -4.07 -9.76 -7.13
N LEU A 505 -4.47 -9.18 -6.00
CA LEU A 505 -4.95 -9.95 -4.85
C LEU A 505 -6.25 -10.69 -5.17
N LEU A 506 -7.20 -10.04 -5.81
CA LEU A 506 -8.48 -10.63 -6.21
C LEU A 506 -8.25 -11.82 -7.14
N PHE A 507 -7.47 -11.65 -8.20
CA PHE A 507 -7.25 -12.71 -9.18
C PHE A 507 -6.29 -13.79 -8.67
N TYR A 508 -5.42 -13.52 -7.70
CA TYR A 508 -4.71 -14.58 -6.99
C TYR A 508 -5.67 -15.62 -6.39
N TYR A 509 -6.81 -15.18 -5.86
CA TYR A 509 -7.84 -16.09 -5.33
C TYR A 509 -8.76 -16.64 -6.42
N LEU A 510 -9.18 -15.83 -7.38
CA LEU A 510 -10.13 -16.23 -8.41
C LEU A 510 -9.55 -17.19 -9.47
N LEU A 511 -8.25 -17.13 -9.72
CA LEU A 511 -7.57 -18.05 -10.66
C LEU A 511 -7.36 -19.45 -10.08
N GLY A 512 -7.49 -19.64 -8.76
CA GLY A 512 -7.46 -20.95 -8.13
C GLY A 512 -8.78 -21.70 -8.34
N ALA A 513 -8.78 -22.70 -9.21
CA ALA A 513 -9.98 -23.47 -9.56
C ALA A 513 -9.82 -24.97 -9.32
N PRO A 514 -10.87 -25.71 -8.92
CA PRO A 514 -10.88 -27.16 -8.93
C PRO A 514 -10.77 -27.68 -10.38
N THR A 515 -10.16 -28.83 -10.53
CA THR A 515 -10.21 -29.58 -11.78
C THR A 515 -11.58 -30.26 -11.93
N VAL A 516 -11.92 -30.80 -13.10
CA VAL A 516 -13.15 -31.58 -13.28
C VAL A 516 -13.20 -32.75 -12.29
N ALA A 517 -12.09 -33.51 -12.12
CA ALA A 517 -12.00 -34.55 -11.12
C ALA A 517 -12.14 -34.02 -9.67
N GLY A 518 -11.56 -32.84 -9.41
CA GLY A 518 -11.71 -32.18 -8.11
C GLY A 518 -13.16 -31.77 -7.83
N ARG A 519 -13.90 -31.32 -8.83
CA ARG A 519 -15.33 -30.97 -8.68
C ARG A 519 -16.16 -32.21 -8.38
N GLN A 520 -15.95 -33.32 -9.11
CA GLN A 520 -16.66 -34.58 -8.85
C GLN A 520 -16.41 -35.09 -7.41
N VAL A 521 -15.15 -35.10 -6.97
CA VAL A 521 -14.82 -35.50 -5.60
C VAL A 521 -15.43 -34.57 -4.56
N LEU A 522 -15.46 -33.26 -4.83
CA LEU A 522 -16.13 -32.29 -3.93
C LEU A 522 -17.62 -32.59 -3.82
N ASP A 523 -18.32 -32.88 -4.93
CA ASP A 523 -19.75 -33.21 -4.92
C ASP A 523 -20.00 -34.50 -4.11
N GLU A 524 -19.11 -35.50 -4.23
CA GLU A 524 -19.19 -36.72 -3.42
C GLU A 524 -18.93 -36.51 -1.93
N ILE A 525 -17.95 -35.66 -1.60
CA ILE A 525 -17.66 -35.28 -0.21
C ILE A 525 -18.82 -34.46 0.38
N GLU A 526 -19.42 -33.55 -0.40
CA GLU A 526 -20.61 -32.79 0.01
C GLU A 526 -21.78 -33.74 0.28
N GLY A 527 -21.98 -34.78 -0.54
CA GLY A 527 -22.96 -35.83 -0.32
C GLY A 527 -22.70 -36.64 0.96
N LEU A 528 -21.44 -37.01 1.24
CA LEU A 528 -21.06 -37.65 2.48
C LEU A 528 -21.30 -36.75 3.70
N LYS A 529 -20.89 -35.49 3.60
CA LYS A 529 -21.12 -34.49 4.65
C LYS A 529 -22.60 -34.33 4.96
N LEU A 530 -23.45 -34.27 3.94
CA LEU A 530 -24.90 -34.21 4.09
C LEU A 530 -25.40 -35.40 4.92
N TYR A 531 -24.98 -36.62 4.59
CA TYR A 531 -25.33 -37.81 5.36
C TYR A 531 -24.88 -37.75 6.82
N LEU A 532 -23.64 -37.32 7.08
CA LEU A 532 -23.07 -37.22 8.43
C LEU A 532 -23.75 -36.16 9.30
N THR A 533 -24.41 -35.19 8.69
CA THR A 533 -25.11 -34.09 9.42
C THR A 533 -26.58 -34.35 9.69
N VAL A 534 -27.18 -35.35 9.04
CA VAL A 534 -28.60 -35.66 9.19
C VAL A 534 -28.89 -36.32 10.55
N ALA A 535 -29.94 -35.90 11.23
CA ALA A 535 -30.38 -36.50 12.48
C ALA A 535 -30.79 -37.96 12.28
N GLU A 536 -30.64 -38.79 13.35
CA GLU A 536 -30.92 -40.24 13.31
C GLU A 536 -32.32 -40.55 12.80
N LYS A 537 -33.33 -39.78 13.21
CA LYS A 537 -34.73 -39.94 12.79
C LYS A 537 -34.91 -39.78 11.26
N ASP A 538 -34.25 -38.79 10.68
CA ASP A 538 -34.36 -38.53 9.25
C ASP A 538 -33.51 -39.51 8.45
N ARG A 539 -32.38 -39.97 9.03
CA ARG A 539 -31.50 -40.97 8.42
C ARG A 539 -32.18 -42.34 8.29
N MET A 540 -32.98 -42.75 9.28
CA MET A 540 -33.74 -44.00 9.19
C MET A 540 -34.77 -43.99 8.08
N ASN A 541 -35.20 -42.83 7.63
CA ASN A 541 -36.14 -42.67 6.52
C ASN A 541 -35.43 -42.55 5.13
N MET A 542 -34.10 -42.59 5.07
CA MET A 542 -33.37 -42.57 3.80
C MET A 542 -33.32 -43.98 3.20
N GLU A 543 -33.85 -44.10 1.99
CA GLU A 543 -33.82 -45.37 1.24
C GLU A 543 -32.38 -45.83 1.00
N GLY A 544 -32.04 -47.07 1.38
CA GLY A 544 -30.72 -47.65 1.24
C GLY A 544 -29.68 -47.22 2.25
N ALA A 545 -30.06 -46.45 3.29
CA ALA A 545 -29.12 -46.09 4.36
C ALA A 545 -28.74 -47.36 5.20
N PRO A 546 -27.43 -47.57 5.46
CA PRO A 546 -27.01 -48.70 6.30
C PRO A 546 -27.50 -48.51 7.74
N ALA A 547 -27.83 -49.63 8.41
CA ALA A 547 -28.13 -49.57 9.83
C ALA A 547 -26.94 -49.06 10.63
N MET A 548 -27.19 -48.26 11.66
CA MET A 548 -26.14 -47.79 12.54
C MET A 548 -25.51 -48.98 13.29
N SER A 549 -24.21 -48.98 13.44
CA SER A 549 -23.44 -49.95 14.18
C SER A 549 -22.11 -49.32 14.62
N PRO A 550 -21.44 -49.87 15.65
CA PRO A 550 -20.11 -49.42 16.04
C PRO A 550 -19.13 -49.36 14.86
N SER A 551 -19.08 -50.40 14.05
CA SER A 551 -18.21 -50.45 12.88
C SER A 551 -18.50 -49.36 11.83
N HIS A 552 -19.80 -49.11 11.57
CA HIS A 552 -20.22 -48.04 10.63
C HIS A 552 -19.88 -46.64 11.20
N PHE A 553 -20.13 -46.44 12.49
CA PHE A 553 -19.80 -45.22 13.20
C PHE A 553 -18.30 -44.94 13.14
N GLU A 554 -17.47 -45.92 13.56
CA GLU A 554 -16.01 -45.78 13.63
C GLU A 554 -15.37 -45.59 12.25
N THR A 555 -15.88 -46.27 11.21
CA THR A 555 -15.38 -46.14 9.85
C THR A 555 -15.54 -44.72 9.30
N LEU A 556 -16.65 -44.04 9.63
CA LEU A 556 -16.94 -42.68 9.14
C LEU A 556 -16.51 -41.58 10.10
N LEU A 557 -16.17 -41.89 11.32
CA LEU A 557 -15.76 -40.92 12.34
C LEU A 557 -14.52 -40.09 11.89
N PRO A 558 -13.45 -40.65 11.28
CA PRO A 558 -12.34 -39.87 10.78
C PRO A 558 -12.76 -38.88 9.68
N TYR A 559 -13.76 -39.22 8.85
CA TYR A 559 -14.30 -38.32 7.85
C TYR A 559 -15.14 -37.20 8.47
N ALA A 560 -15.93 -37.54 9.53
CA ALA A 560 -16.68 -36.54 10.27
C ALA A 560 -15.75 -35.46 10.87
N VAL A 561 -14.64 -35.89 11.48
CA VAL A 561 -13.58 -34.98 11.98
C VAL A 561 -12.96 -34.17 10.87
N ALA A 562 -12.61 -34.83 9.75
CA ALA A 562 -12.02 -34.16 8.60
C ALA A 562 -12.91 -33.05 8.02
N LEU A 563 -14.23 -33.25 8.07
CA LEU A 563 -15.24 -32.35 7.49
C LEU A 563 -15.87 -31.38 8.52
N GLY A 564 -15.45 -31.44 9.79
CA GLY A 564 -15.95 -30.60 10.87
C GLY A 564 -17.42 -30.89 11.24
N VAL A 565 -17.83 -32.14 11.14
CA VAL A 565 -19.19 -32.64 11.46
C VAL A 565 -19.17 -33.79 12.44
N GLU A 566 -18.13 -33.87 13.27
CA GLU A 566 -17.99 -34.93 14.32
C GLU A 566 -19.09 -34.87 15.35
N LYS A 567 -19.55 -33.70 15.77
CA LYS A 567 -20.64 -33.55 16.75
C LYS A 567 -21.97 -34.12 16.26
N PRO A 568 -22.53 -33.69 15.09
CA PRO A 568 -23.76 -34.30 14.59
C PRO A 568 -23.63 -35.82 14.41
N TRP A 569 -22.48 -36.31 13.91
CA TRP A 569 -22.26 -37.74 13.72
C TRP A 569 -22.22 -38.52 15.05
N ALA A 570 -21.54 -38.00 16.06
CA ALA A 570 -21.50 -38.57 17.38
C ALA A 570 -22.87 -38.55 18.09
N ASN A 571 -23.63 -37.45 17.94
CA ASN A 571 -25.00 -37.35 18.44
C ASN A 571 -25.93 -38.38 17.79
N ALA A 572 -25.80 -38.63 16.48
CA ALA A 572 -26.58 -39.64 15.77
C ALA A 572 -26.28 -41.06 16.31
N PHE A 573 -25.01 -41.37 16.59
CA PHE A 573 -24.64 -42.65 17.19
C PHE A 573 -25.13 -42.77 18.62
N GLN A 574 -25.00 -41.72 19.43
CA GLN A 574 -25.52 -41.67 20.79
C GLN A 574 -27.05 -41.89 20.83
N ALA A 575 -27.79 -41.22 19.92
CA ALA A 575 -29.23 -41.41 19.81
C ALA A 575 -29.60 -42.85 19.43
N TRP A 576 -28.82 -43.51 18.56
CA TRP A 576 -29.01 -44.92 18.22
C TRP A 576 -28.74 -45.84 19.42
N LEU A 577 -27.69 -45.59 20.22
CA LEU A 577 -27.41 -46.39 21.42
C LEU A 577 -28.55 -46.35 22.45
N LEU A 578 -29.37 -45.31 22.46
CA LEU A 578 -30.55 -45.19 23.33
C LEU A 578 -31.77 -45.96 22.78
N THR A 579 -31.71 -46.48 21.53
CA THR A 579 -32.78 -47.37 21.00
C THR A 579 -32.67 -48.77 21.53
N ALA A 580 -33.75 -49.56 21.44
CA ALA A 580 -33.75 -50.97 21.82
C ALA A 580 -32.69 -51.81 21.10
N ALA A 581 -32.38 -51.47 19.82
CA ALA A 581 -31.35 -52.13 19.01
C ALA A 581 -29.93 -51.79 19.50
N GLY A 582 -29.70 -50.56 19.99
CA GLY A 582 -28.40 -50.09 20.46
C GLY A 582 -28.13 -50.42 21.95
N ALA A 583 -29.14 -50.60 22.76
CA ALA A 583 -29.02 -50.73 24.21
C ALA A 583 -28.09 -51.89 24.65
N ALA A 584 -28.15 -53.04 23.96
CA ALA A 584 -27.25 -54.16 24.23
C ALA A 584 -25.76 -53.84 23.94
N VAL A 585 -25.54 -52.97 22.96
CA VAL A 585 -24.19 -52.52 22.58
C VAL A 585 -23.70 -51.42 23.52
N ALA A 586 -24.57 -50.54 23.99
CA ALA A 586 -24.24 -49.42 24.87
C ALA A 586 -23.52 -49.87 26.15
N ALA A 587 -23.95 -51.01 26.75
CA ALA A 587 -23.36 -51.55 27.98
C ALA A 587 -21.93 -52.08 27.83
N SER A 588 -21.47 -52.37 26.59
CA SER A 588 -20.17 -52.99 26.32
C SER A 588 -19.29 -52.22 25.34
N TYR A 589 -19.77 -51.09 24.82
CA TYR A 589 -19.04 -50.32 23.81
C TYR A 589 -17.82 -49.65 24.43
N ALA A 590 -16.65 -50.16 24.04
CA ALA A 590 -15.35 -49.57 24.34
C ALA A 590 -14.49 -49.62 23.07
N PRO A 591 -14.18 -48.49 22.44
CA PRO A 591 -13.42 -48.49 21.17
C PRO A 591 -11.97 -48.95 21.40
N ALA A 592 -11.55 -49.99 20.68
CA ALA A 592 -10.21 -50.60 20.85
C ALA A 592 -9.05 -49.68 20.39
N TRP A 593 -9.35 -48.60 19.74
CA TRP A 593 -8.40 -47.59 19.23
C TRP A 593 -8.15 -46.45 20.23
N TYR A 594 -8.90 -46.39 21.34
CA TYR A 594 -8.80 -45.37 22.37
C TYR A 594 -8.48 -45.98 23.73
N SER A 595 -7.58 -45.36 24.48
CA SER A 595 -7.27 -45.65 25.87
C SER A 595 -7.20 -44.35 26.66
N GLY A 596 -8.05 -44.17 27.66
CA GLY A 596 -8.14 -42.94 28.44
C GLY A 596 -9.22 -43.02 29.54
N HIS A 597 -9.84 -41.89 29.84
CA HIS A 597 -10.99 -41.89 30.76
C HIS A 597 -12.13 -42.74 30.21
N VAL A 598 -12.94 -43.30 31.14
CA VAL A 598 -14.06 -44.17 30.81
C VAL A 598 -14.91 -43.55 29.71
N PHE A 599 -15.04 -44.27 28.61
CA PHE A 599 -15.88 -43.88 27.49
C PHE A 599 -17.34 -43.92 27.95
N ASP A 600 -17.93 -42.74 28.18
CA ASP A 600 -19.31 -42.66 28.65
C ASP A 600 -20.26 -42.83 27.48
N ALA A 601 -20.93 -43.97 27.42
CA ALA A 601 -21.94 -44.24 26.39
C ALA A 601 -23.11 -43.25 26.40
N HIS A 602 -23.32 -42.51 27.49
CA HIS A 602 -24.34 -41.47 27.61
C HIS A 602 -23.84 -40.10 27.16
N ASN A 603 -22.51 -39.92 26.93
CA ASN A 603 -21.90 -38.66 26.46
C ASN A 603 -20.79 -38.91 25.46
N ILE A 604 -21.05 -39.74 24.46
CA ILE A 604 -20.11 -40.05 23.40
C ILE A 604 -19.74 -38.79 22.60
N ALA A 605 -20.72 -37.94 22.36
CA ALA A 605 -20.51 -36.68 21.62
C ALA A 605 -19.56 -35.74 22.37
N GLY A 606 -19.64 -35.65 23.70
CA GLY A 606 -18.70 -34.92 24.53
C GLY A 606 -17.30 -35.52 24.46
N SER A 607 -17.17 -36.82 24.74
CA SER A 607 -15.89 -37.53 24.73
C SER A 607 -15.17 -37.43 23.35
N MET A 608 -15.92 -37.54 22.23
CA MET A 608 -15.37 -37.39 20.89
C MET A 608 -14.93 -35.97 20.58
N ASN A 609 -15.73 -34.97 20.94
CA ASN A 609 -15.38 -33.59 20.79
C ASN A 609 -14.11 -33.23 21.59
N ASP A 610 -13.97 -33.75 22.79
CA ASP A 610 -12.80 -33.48 23.63
C ASP A 610 -11.53 -34.09 23.02
N VAL A 611 -11.59 -35.34 22.56
CA VAL A 611 -10.45 -35.98 21.87
C VAL A 611 -10.07 -35.27 20.61
N THR A 612 -11.02 -34.94 19.74
CA THR A 612 -10.73 -34.33 18.41
C THR A 612 -10.32 -32.87 18.53
N SER A 613 -10.97 -32.09 19.39
CA SER A 613 -10.62 -30.71 19.68
C SER A 613 -9.28 -30.60 20.42
N ALA A 614 -9.06 -31.50 21.41
CA ALA A 614 -7.77 -31.58 22.09
C ALA A 614 -6.64 -31.91 21.10
N MET A 615 -6.82 -32.88 20.20
CA MET A 615 -5.79 -33.19 19.17
C MET A 615 -5.49 -32.01 18.29
N ALA A 616 -6.48 -31.41 17.63
CA ALA A 616 -6.26 -30.29 16.69
C ALA A 616 -5.72 -29.05 17.42
N GLY A 617 -6.25 -28.71 18.58
CA GLY A 617 -5.82 -27.62 19.44
C GLY A 617 -4.42 -27.83 19.98
N THR A 618 -4.11 -29.00 20.50
CA THR A 618 -2.81 -29.33 21.09
C THR A 618 -1.72 -29.42 20.03
N PHE A 619 -2.00 -29.93 18.83
CA PHE A 619 -1.08 -29.86 17.69
C PHE A 619 -0.72 -28.42 17.37
N SER A 620 -1.69 -27.52 17.34
CA SER A 620 -1.49 -26.11 17.02
C SER A 620 -0.72 -25.36 18.12
N THR A 621 -1.00 -25.63 19.41
CA THR A 621 -0.40 -24.92 20.55
C THR A 621 0.97 -25.47 20.95
N SER A 622 1.33 -26.68 20.53
CA SER A 622 2.65 -27.28 20.81
C SER A 622 3.78 -26.76 19.91
N LEU A 623 3.49 -25.86 18.95
CA LEU A 623 4.50 -25.27 18.06
C LEU A 623 5.36 -24.21 18.78
N PRO A 624 6.70 -24.16 18.53
CA PRO A 624 7.56 -23.09 19.04
C PRO A 624 7.17 -21.72 18.47
N ALA A 625 7.20 -20.67 19.31
CA ALA A 625 6.96 -19.30 18.86
C ALA A 625 8.07 -18.80 17.93
N PRO A 626 7.75 -18.06 16.83
CA PRO A 626 8.76 -17.49 15.96
C PRO A 626 9.51 -16.33 16.64
N LYS A 627 10.84 -16.24 16.44
CA LYS A 627 11.68 -15.14 16.94
C LYS A 627 11.42 -13.86 16.12
N SER A 628 11.24 -12.73 16.82
CA SER A 628 11.05 -11.41 16.24
C SER A 628 12.39 -10.70 16.04
N SER A 629 12.58 -10.06 14.86
CA SER A 629 13.64 -9.09 14.59
C SER A 629 13.02 -7.73 14.31
N SER A 630 13.53 -6.68 14.98
CA SER A 630 13.07 -5.30 14.84
C SER A 630 14.07 -4.47 14.04
N SER A 631 13.60 -3.64 13.11
CA SER A 631 14.35 -2.52 12.55
C SER A 631 13.40 -1.34 12.30
N GLY A 632 13.79 -0.14 12.80
CA GLY A 632 13.02 1.08 12.70
C GLY A 632 13.57 2.02 11.63
N PHE A 633 12.70 2.88 11.07
CA PHE A 633 13.08 4.03 10.24
C PHE A 633 12.19 5.25 10.52
N SER A 634 12.82 6.42 10.51
CA SER A 634 12.20 7.73 10.73
C SER A 634 12.41 8.64 9.52
N GLY A 635 11.49 9.59 9.25
CA GLY A 635 11.68 10.71 8.32
C GLY A 635 10.40 11.43 7.93
N GLY A 636 10.40 12.76 8.02
CA GLY A 636 9.26 13.63 7.93
C GLY A 636 9.26 14.64 6.77
N GLY A 637 8.18 15.39 6.62
CA GLY A 637 8.04 16.80 6.34
C GLY A 637 7.36 17.23 5.02
N GLY A 638 6.33 18.08 5.07
CA GLY A 638 5.41 18.50 4.04
C GLY A 638 5.53 19.91 3.49
N PHE A 639 4.57 20.38 2.62
CA PHE A 639 4.37 21.80 2.23
C PHE A 639 3.22 22.13 1.28
N SER A 640 2.87 23.45 1.19
CA SER A 640 1.71 24.02 0.47
C SER A 640 2.09 25.24 -0.38
N GLY A 641 1.28 25.60 -1.42
CA GLY A 641 1.13 26.92 -2.05
C GLY A 641 0.90 26.90 -3.56
N GLY A 642 -0.10 27.62 -4.08
CA GLY A 642 -0.48 27.65 -5.50
C GLY A 642 -0.70 29.06 -6.06
N GLY A 643 -0.46 29.24 -7.36
CA GLY A 643 -0.70 30.45 -8.18
C GLY A 643 0.18 30.47 -9.42
N GLY A 644 -0.37 30.90 -10.60
CA GLY A 644 0.40 31.01 -11.84
C GLY A 644 1.45 32.12 -11.78
N GLY A 645 2.66 31.85 -12.25
CA GLY A 645 3.82 32.71 -12.02
C GLY A 645 4.04 32.87 -10.53
N GLY A 646 5.16 32.76 -10.01
CA GLY A 646 5.33 32.82 -8.57
C GLY A 646 6.62 32.12 -8.19
N GLY A 647 6.52 31.28 -7.18
CA GLY A 647 7.67 30.67 -6.59
C GLY A 647 8.49 31.70 -5.85
N GLY A 648 9.76 31.47 -5.72
CA GLY A 648 10.65 32.27 -4.92
C GLY A 648 12.08 32.02 -5.26
N GLY A 649 12.93 32.16 -4.28
CA GLY A 649 14.33 31.89 -4.45
C GLY A 649 15.10 32.14 -3.19
N GLY A 650 16.36 31.84 -3.22
CA GLY A 650 17.27 32.00 -2.12
C GLY A 650 18.73 31.98 -2.55
N GLY A 651 19.61 31.92 -1.58
CA GLY A 651 21.02 31.72 -1.80
C GLY A 651 21.39 30.24 -1.70
N TRP A 652 22.49 29.83 -2.32
CA TRP A 652 23.02 28.48 -2.23
C TRP A 652 24.55 28.44 -2.22
#